data_12b110b8b295d5b4fd217c33a5b0a3e0
#
_entry.id   12b110b8b295d5b4fd217c33a5b0a3e0
#
_cell.length_a   1.000
_cell.length_b   1.000
_cell.length_c   1.000
_cell.angle_alpha   90.00
_cell.angle_beta   90.00
_cell.angle_gamma   90.00
#
_symmetry.space_group_name_H-M   'P 1'
#
loop_
_entity.id
_entity.type
_entity.pdbx_description
1 polymer ?
#
loop_
_entity_poly.entity_id
_entity_poly.type
_entity_poly.pdbx_seq_one_letter_code
_entity_poly.pdbx_strand_id
1 'polypeptide(L)'
;MNDRRCLRNLVLILTFVSSPFAVLHGAEAPEVARWEREAANVTIVRDDWGIAHVYGKTDADAVFGVEYAQAEDDFNRVETNYINALGRLAETEGESKIYLDLRMKLFIDPVALKREYTESPVWLRALMDSFADGLNFYLYKHPEVKPRVIKHFEPWMALSFTEGSIGGDIERVNLKQLEEFYSRAPAIQAGIHTAPTIQTAYVHDSDPPEPTGSNGMAIAPSNTTGHHALLLINPHTSFFFRSELQMASDQGLDAYGAVTWGQFFVYQGFNETAGWMHTSSGVDAVDEYLETVEKKEDRFFYKYGGEERLLISKQITVPYRTDHGMAEKEFTVYFSHHGPIVREQSGKWVSIRLMQEPIKALTQSFFRTKAKDYKSFRHTLELKANSSNNTIFADSAGDIAYFHGNFIPRRDPAFDFTKPVDGSDPATEWKGLLTVDELPQLLNPKSGWLYNSNNWPWSGAGESSLRKQDYPAYVETGTETARGLHAIRVLQDKKDFTLDSLIAAAYDSYLPWFDKSLPALIQAWADAPLSDPLKFKLADEIGLLYRWDHRWGVDSVPTTLAVFWGEDIRRHTVDDARKAGISVEEYIATQAPPHSLLESLDAASDRLIADFGGWKTPWGDINRFQRLTGDIVQPFNDAAPSIPVGFTSSLWGSLASFGARPYPGTKKWYGTSGNSFVAVVEFGEKVHAKAVTAGGESGDPQSPHFNDQAKRYSIGDLREVYFYRSDLKDHTEREYHPGR
;
A
#
# COMPACT_ATOMS: atom_id res chain seq x y z
N MET A 1 98.04 -19.01 2.68
CA MET A 1 98.82 -18.68 1.45
C MET A 1 97.83 -17.91 0.61
N ASN A 2 98.01 -16.61 0.60
CA ASN A 2 98.26 -15.70 -0.55
C ASN A 2 97.19 -15.83 -1.67
N ASP A 3 96.57 -14.86 -2.21
CA ASP A 3 97.03 -13.49 -2.38
C ASP A 3 95.94 -12.55 -2.84
N ARG A 4 96.11 -11.31 -2.57
CA ARG A 4 95.48 -10.04 -2.83
C ARG A 4 95.18 -9.69 -4.29
N ARG A 5 94.25 -8.76 -4.47
CA ARG A 5 94.20 -7.60 -5.43
C ARG A 5 93.03 -7.68 -6.39
N CYS A 6 92.30 -6.63 -6.76
CA CYS A 6 92.51 -5.18 -6.74
C CYS A 6 91.11 -4.49 -7.02
N LEU A 7 90.91 -3.34 -6.42
CA LEU A 7 89.81 -2.39 -6.75
C LEU A 7 89.96 -1.89 -8.21
N ARG A 8 88.84 -1.76 -8.89
CA ARG A 8 88.62 -0.69 -9.89
C ARG A 8 87.19 -0.18 -9.83
N ASN A 9 87.02 1.11 -9.43
CA ASN A 9 85.80 1.90 -9.45
C ASN A 9 85.33 2.09 -10.88
N LEU A 10 84.04 1.76 -11.11
CA LEU A 10 83.31 2.16 -12.31
C LEU A 10 82.15 3.06 -11.88
N VAL A 11 82.30 4.35 -12.19
CA VAL A 11 81.24 5.33 -11.98
C VAL A 11 80.24 5.14 -13.12
N LEU A 12 78.99 4.66 -12.75
CA LEU A 12 77.90 4.59 -13.71
C LEU A 12 77.03 5.87 -13.51
N ILE A 13 77.04 6.72 -14.53
CA ILE A 13 76.18 7.89 -14.66
C ILE A 13 74.77 7.35 -15.05
N LEU A 14 73.81 7.40 -14.09
CA LEU A 14 72.37 7.17 -14.36
C LEU A 14 71.82 8.45 -14.98
N THR A 15 71.57 8.46 -16.24
CA THR A 15 70.65 9.43 -16.90
C THR A 15 69.20 9.09 -16.57
N PHE A 16 68.55 9.92 -15.75
CA PHE A 16 67.11 9.88 -15.57
C PHE A 16 66.41 10.33 -16.85
N VAL A 17 65.83 9.38 -17.59
CA VAL A 17 64.88 9.66 -18.64
C VAL A 17 63.53 9.83 -17.93
N SER A 18 63.05 11.06 -17.79
CA SER A 18 61.68 11.36 -17.38
C SER A 18 60.71 10.97 -18.50
N SER A 19 60.14 9.78 -18.43
CA SER A 19 58.97 9.43 -19.22
C SER A 19 57.73 10.17 -18.63
N PRO A 20 56.94 10.85 -19.44
CA PRO A 20 55.68 11.38 -18.96
C PRO A 20 54.75 10.19 -18.59
N PHE A 21 54.34 10.11 -17.35
CA PHE A 21 53.22 9.26 -16.95
C PHE A 21 51.99 9.75 -17.71
N ALA A 22 51.66 9.09 -18.83
CA ALA A 22 50.32 9.14 -19.38
C ALA A 22 49.40 8.52 -18.31
N VAL A 23 48.56 9.33 -17.69
CA VAL A 23 47.42 8.85 -16.91
C VAL A 23 46.55 8.09 -17.90
N LEU A 24 46.70 6.79 -17.94
CA LEU A 24 45.72 5.90 -18.57
C LEU A 24 44.43 6.11 -17.78
N HIS A 25 43.47 6.88 -18.33
CA HIS A 25 42.10 6.74 -17.95
C HIS A 25 41.75 5.27 -18.19
N GLY A 26 41.56 4.52 -17.11
CA GLY A 26 41.07 3.15 -17.19
C GLY A 26 39.80 3.14 -18.07
N ALA A 27 39.73 2.23 -19.02
CA ALA A 27 38.51 2.04 -19.80
C ALA A 27 37.36 1.84 -18.78
N GLU A 28 36.33 2.68 -18.87
CA GLU A 28 35.13 2.51 -18.07
C GLU A 28 34.60 1.09 -18.25
N ALA A 29 34.11 0.49 -17.16
CA ALA A 29 33.47 -0.82 -17.24
C ALA A 29 32.34 -0.76 -18.29
N PRO A 30 32.17 -1.80 -19.13
CA PRO A 30 31.16 -1.79 -20.20
C PRO A 30 29.77 -1.42 -19.75
N GLU A 31 29.45 -1.70 -18.49
CA GLU A 31 28.20 -1.39 -17.83
C GLU A 31 28.04 0.11 -17.60
N VAL A 32 29.03 0.79 -17.08
CA VAL A 32 29.02 2.26 -16.88
C VAL A 32 28.89 2.97 -18.24
N ALA A 33 29.57 2.52 -19.27
CA ALA A 33 29.44 3.10 -20.61
C ALA A 33 28.02 2.89 -21.22
N ARG A 34 27.28 1.85 -20.80
CA ARG A 34 25.87 1.64 -21.15
C ARG A 34 25.00 2.66 -20.40
N TRP A 35 25.15 2.76 -19.09
CA TRP A 35 24.38 3.69 -18.25
C TRP A 35 24.55 5.16 -18.69
N GLU A 36 25.78 5.58 -19.03
CA GLU A 36 26.05 6.94 -19.54
C GLU A 36 25.35 7.21 -20.88
N ARG A 37 25.20 6.19 -21.75
CA ARG A 37 24.43 6.34 -23.00
C ARG A 37 22.93 6.44 -22.74
N GLU A 38 22.38 5.64 -21.82
CA GLU A 38 20.96 5.70 -21.44
C GLU A 38 20.67 7.04 -20.78
N ALA A 39 21.49 7.48 -19.82
CA ALA A 39 21.36 8.77 -19.16
C ALA A 39 21.32 9.95 -20.15
N ALA A 40 22.11 9.88 -21.24
CA ALA A 40 22.10 10.92 -22.28
C ALA A 40 20.80 10.97 -23.10
N ASN A 41 19.97 9.94 -23.06
CA ASN A 41 18.64 9.88 -23.69
C ASN A 41 17.51 10.39 -22.80
N VAL A 42 17.79 10.69 -21.53
CA VAL A 42 16.82 11.09 -20.52
C VAL A 42 17.02 12.55 -20.15
N THR A 43 15.92 13.29 -20.04
CA THR A 43 15.88 14.61 -19.39
C THR A 43 14.95 14.53 -18.19
N ILE A 44 15.42 14.96 -17.02
CA ILE A 44 14.63 15.12 -15.80
C ILE A 44 14.44 16.62 -15.56
N VAL A 45 13.19 17.03 -15.41
CA VAL A 45 12.82 18.38 -14.99
C VAL A 45 12.21 18.27 -13.60
N ARG A 46 12.77 19.01 -12.63
CA ARG A 46 12.16 19.16 -11.31
C ARG A 46 11.35 20.43 -11.29
N ASP A 47 10.08 20.34 -10.88
CA ASP A 47 9.21 21.50 -10.72
C ASP A 47 9.39 22.21 -9.37
N ASP A 48 8.61 23.24 -9.10
CA ASP A 48 8.62 24.05 -7.86
C ASP A 48 8.37 23.23 -6.58
N TRP A 49 7.88 22.00 -6.72
CA TRP A 49 7.56 21.07 -5.63
C TRP A 49 8.54 19.90 -5.56
N GLY A 50 9.60 19.93 -6.36
CA GLY A 50 10.57 18.86 -6.49
C GLY A 50 10.09 17.65 -7.28
N ILE A 51 8.86 17.69 -7.83
CA ILE A 51 8.30 16.58 -8.60
C ILE A 51 9.12 16.33 -9.86
N ALA A 52 9.44 15.08 -10.13
CA ALA A 52 10.20 14.68 -11.30
C ALA A 52 9.31 14.51 -12.54
N HIS A 53 9.59 15.30 -13.59
CA HIS A 53 9.05 15.09 -14.93
C HIS A 53 10.14 14.46 -15.78
N VAL A 54 10.01 13.16 -16.07
CA VAL A 54 11.03 12.35 -16.75
C VAL A 54 10.66 12.16 -18.20
N TYR A 55 11.53 12.58 -19.10
CA TYR A 55 11.38 12.47 -20.56
C TYR A 55 12.47 11.56 -21.14
N GLY A 56 12.09 10.40 -21.65
CA GLY A 56 12.97 9.44 -22.31
C GLY A 56 12.74 9.38 -23.83
N LYS A 57 13.72 8.99 -24.63
CA LYS A 57 13.53 8.72 -26.06
C LYS A 57 12.72 7.44 -26.29
N THR A 58 12.90 6.45 -25.44
CA THR A 58 12.16 5.20 -25.45
C THR A 58 11.46 4.98 -24.11
N ASP A 59 10.50 4.05 -24.04
CA ASP A 59 9.89 3.64 -22.78
C ASP A 59 10.96 3.16 -21.77
N ALA A 60 11.97 2.44 -22.25
CA ALA A 60 13.09 1.97 -21.45
C ALA A 60 13.95 3.13 -20.91
N ASP A 61 14.27 4.14 -21.74
CA ASP A 61 14.97 5.34 -21.27
C ASP A 61 14.13 6.09 -20.20
N ALA A 62 12.80 6.18 -20.38
CA ALA A 62 11.93 6.79 -19.38
C ALA A 62 11.96 6.02 -18.04
N VAL A 63 11.95 4.67 -18.09
CA VAL A 63 12.10 3.83 -16.90
C VAL A 63 13.45 4.07 -16.21
N PHE A 64 14.55 4.11 -16.95
CA PHE A 64 15.87 4.45 -16.42
C PHE A 64 15.84 5.78 -15.63
N GLY A 65 15.23 6.80 -16.23
CA GLY A 65 15.14 8.12 -15.61
C GLY A 65 14.25 8.15 -14.38
N VAL A 66 13.13 7.42 -14.40
CA VAL A 66 12.19 7.28 -13.27
C VAL A 66 12.87 6.65 -12.07
N GLU A 67 13.60 5.55 -12.28
CA GLU A 67 14.31 4.86 -11.20
C GLU A 67 15.45 5.70 -10.64
N TYR A 68 16.17 6.42 -11.51
CA TYR A 68 17.20 7.36 -11.07
C TYR A 68 16.58 8.50 -10.22
N ALA A 69 15.49 9.10 -10.67
CA ALA A 69 14.82 10.18 -9.95
C ALA A 69 14.25 9.74 -8.60
N GLN A 70 13.61 8.56 -8.54
CA GLN A 70 13.14 7.99 -7.27
C GLN A 70 14.28 7.73 -6.30
N ALA A 71 15.43 7.25 -6.79
CA ALA A 71 16.61 7.03 -5.96
C ALA A 71 17.23 8.36 -5.45
N GLU A 72 17.18 9.44 -6.24
CA GLU A 72 17.54 10.79 -5.76
C GLU A 72 16.61 11.28 -4.64
N ASP A 73 15.31 11.00 -4.76
CA ASP A 73 14.31 11.47 -3.79
C ASP A 73 14.34 10.67 -2.49
N ASP A 74 14.36 9.32 -2.56
CA ASP A 74 14.41 8.47 -1.38
C ASP A 74 14.92 7.04 -1.68
N PHE A 75 16.21 6.89 -1.90
CA PHE A 75 16.83 5.58 -2.11
C PHE A 75 16.55 4.60 -0.96
N ASN A 76 16.46 5.10 0.28
CA ASN A 76 16.19 4.25 1.44
C ASN A 76 14.84 3.53 1.33
N ARG A 77 13.80 4.20 0.80
CA ARG A 77 12.49 3.57 0.56
C ARG A 77 12.51 2.62 -0.62
N VAL A 78 13.18 3.00 -1.70
CA VAL A 78 13.38 2.11 -2.86
C VAL A 78 14.04 0.80 -2.41
N GLU A 79 15.17 0.89 -1.70
CA GLU A 79 15.87 -0.29 -1.20
C GLU A 79 15.03 -1.10 -0.21
N THR A 80 14.30 -0.44 0.71
CA THR A 80 13.44 -1.10 1.70
C THR A 80 12.37 -1.96 1.03
N ASN A 81 11.74 -1.47 -0.02
CA ASN A 81 10.71 -2.21 -0.74
C ASN A 81 11.27 -3.50 -1.34
N TYR A 82 12.47 -3.45 -1.94
CA TYR A 82 13.13 -4.65 -2.48
C TYR A 82 13.68 -5.57 -1.39
N ILE A 83 14.18 -5.04 -0.27
CA ILE A 83 14.55 -5.84 0.90
C ILE A 83 13.35 -6.65 1.39
N ASN A 84 12.18 -6.02 1.53
CA ASN A 84 10.95 -6.67 1.95
C ASN A 84 10.48 -7.70 0.90
N ALA A 85 10.39 -7.31 -0.37
CA ALA A 85 9.91 -8.19 -1.43
C ALA A 85 10.78 -9.46 -1.60
N LEU A 86 12.08 -9.34 -1.40
CA LEU A 86 13.03 -10.45 -1.50
C LEU A 86 13.16 -11.28 -0.20
N GLY A 87 12.44 -10.91 0.88
CA GLY A 87 12.55 -11.58 2.17
C GLY A 87 13.95 -11.47 2.77
N ARG A 88 14.48 -10.23 2.89
CA ARG A 88 15.83 -9.92 3.37
C ARG A 88 15.83 -8.90 4.52
N LEU A 89 14.67 -8.63 5.12
CA LEU A 89 14.54 -7.62 6.17
C LEU A 89 15.30 -8.00 7.45
N ALA A 90 15.38 -9.30 7.77
CA ALA A 90 16.13 -9.81 8.90
C ALA A 90 17.63 -9.51 8.82
N GLU A 91 18.20 -9.31 7.61
CA GLU A 91 19.58 -8.88 7.44
C GLU A 91 19.85 -7.48 8.00
N THR A 92 18.82 -6.63 8.11
CA THR A 92 18.92 -5.26 8.66
C THR A 92 18.31 -5.14 10.05
N GLU A 93 17.17 -5.78 10.31
CA GLU A 93 16.36 -5.57 11.51
C GLU A 93 16.44 -6.73 12.53
N GLY A 94 17.15 -7.81 12.18
CA GLY A 94 17.49 -8.88 13.09
C GLY A 94 16.44 -9.98 13.20
N GLU A 95 16.60 -10.81 14.23
CA GLU A 95 15.91 -12.10 14.42
C GLU A 95 14.38 -11.99 14.40
N SER A 96 13.81 -10.87 14.87
CA SER A 96 12.36 -10.64 14.90
C SER A 96 11.69 -10.65 13.52
N LYS A 97 12.48 -10.53 12.44
CA LYS A 97 11.98 -10.48 11.06
C LYS A 97 12.13 -11.79 10.28
N ILE A 98 12.70 -12.83 10.90
CA ILE A 98 12.96 -14.12 10.24
C ILE A 98 11.70 -14.72 9.61
N TYR A 99 10.56 -14.72 10.31
CA TYR A 99 9.34 -15.31 9.78
C TYR A 99 8.62 -14.42 8.75
N LEU A 100 8.84 -13.12 8.79
CA LEU A 100 8.42 -12.22 7.72
C LEU A 100 9.18 -12.54 6.43
N ASP A 101 10.50 -12.71 6.53
CA ASP A 101 11.35 -13.08 5.39
C ASP A 101 11.03 -14.50 4.90
N LEU A 102 10.81 -15.45 5.81
CA LEU A 102 10.38 -16.81 5.45
C LEU A 102 9.07 -16.77 4.65
N ARG A 103 8.07 -15.98 5.10
CA ARG A 103 6.80 -15.80 4.39
C ARG A 103 7.03 -15.37 2.94
N MET A 104 7.86 -14.35 2.71
CA MET A 104 8.18 -13.90 1.36
C MET A 104 8.90 -14.97 0.54
N LYS A 105 9.90 -15.64 1.11
CA LYS A 105 10.70 -16.68 0.44
C LYS A 105 9.92 -17.96 0.10
N LEU A 106 8.75 -18.18 0.70
CA LEU A 106 7.85 -19.27 0.29
C LEU A 106 7.28 -19.05 -1.11
N PHE A 107 7.16 -17.79 -1.56
CA PHE A 107 6.56 -17.43 -2.84
C PHE A 107 7.56 -16.81 -3.82
N ILE A 108 8.53 -16.07 -3.32
CA ILE A 108 9.53 -15.36 -4.12
C ILE A 108 10.80 -16.21 -4.18
N ASP A 109 10.95 -16.95 -5.29
CA ASP A 109 12.11 -17.80 -5.57
C ASP A 109 13.00 -17.11 -6.63
N PRO A 110 14.19 -16.58 -6.26
CA PRO A 110 15.07 -15.88 -7.20
C PRO A 110 15.46 -16.73 -8.43
N VAL A 111 15.55 -18.06 -8.29
CA VAL A 111 15.90 -18.95 -9.41
C VAL A 111 14.73 -19.00 -10.42
N ALA A 112 13.50 -19.08 -9.93
CA ALA A 112 12.32 -19.05 -10.78
C ALA A 112 12.17 -17.68 -11.46
N LEU A 113 12.32 -16.57 -10.71
CA LEU A 113 12.20 -15.22 -11.27
C LEU A 113 13.28 -14.89 -12.32
N LYS A 114 14.51 -15.36 -12.14
CA LYS A 114 15.58 -15.24 -13.18
C LYS A 114 15.19 -15.96 -14.49
N ARG A 115 14.55 -17.13 -14.38
CA ARG A 115 14.03 -17.83 -15.55
C ARG A 115 12.88 -17.05 -16.19
N GLU A 116 11.91 -16.60 -15.41
CA GLU A 116 10.78 -15.80 -15.88
C GLU A 116 11.24 -14.50 -16.56
N TYR A 117 12.26 -13.83 -16.02
CA TYR A 117 12.89 -12.69 -16.67
C TYR A 117 13.42 -13.08 -18.07
N THR A 118 14.14 -14.19 -18.20
CA THR A 118 14.66 -14.62 -19.51
C THR A 118 13.58 -15.01 -20.51
N GLU A 119 12.45 -15.53 -20.01
CA GLU A 119 11.26 -15.92 -20.79
C GLU A 119 10.33 -14.74 -21.11
N SER A 120 10.52 -13.59 -20.46
CA SER A 120 9.70 -12.39 -20.66
C SER A 120 9.82 -11.83 -22.07
N PRO A 121 8.79 -11.17 -22.60
CA PRO A 121 8.85 -10.46 -23.88
C PRO A 121 10.01 -9.47 -23.93
N VAL A 122 10.61 -9.30 -25.12
CA VAL A 122 11.80 -8.44 -25.31
C VAL A 122 11.58 -7.02 -24.80
N TRP A 123 10.41 -6.44 -25.06
CA TRP A 123 10.08 -5.09 -24.61
C TRP A 123 10.04 -4.99 -23.07
N LEU A 124 9.49 -6.01 -22.37
CA LEU A 124 9.41 -6.02 -20.90
C LEU A 124 10.81 -6.23 -20.29
N ARG A 125 11.63 -7.09 -20.89
CA ARG A 125 13.04 -7.23 -20.48
C ARG A 125 13.79 -5.91 -20.57
N ALA A 126 13.60 -5.15 -21.67
CA ALA A 126 14.23 -3.84 -21.82
C ALA A 126 13.82 -2.87 -20.70
N LEU A 127 12.57 -2.89 -20.26
CA LEU A 127 12.13 -2.07 -19.11
C LEU A 127 12.78 -2.54 -17.80
N MET A 128 12.84 -3.86 -17.57
CA MET A 128 13.49 -4.43 -16.38
C MET A 128 15.01 -4.19 -16.37
N ASP A 129 15.65 -4.21 -17.53
CA ASP A 129 17.08 -3.85 -17.67
C ASP A 129 17.29 -2.39 -17.26
N SER A 130 16.48 -1.46 -17.81
CA SER A 130 16.58 -0.03 -17.52
C SER A 130 16.21 0.31 -16.08
N PHE A 131 15.27 -0.44 -15.45
CA PHE A 131 15.00 -0.35 -14.02
C PHE A 131 16.27 -0.60 -13.19
N ALA A 132 16.95 -1.72 -13.44
CA ALA A 132 18.17 -2.05 -12.72
C ALA A 132 19.31 -1.06 -13.02
N ASP A 133 19.45 -0.67 -14.29
CA ASP A 133 20.48 0.26 -14.75
C ASP A 133 20.31 1.67 -14.15
N GLY A 134 19.09 2.17 -14.03
CA GLY A 134 18.78 3.47 -13.39
C GLY A 134 19.21 3.53 -11.92
N LEU A 135 18.85 2.49 -11.14
CA LEU A 135 19.21 2.38 -9.73
C LEU A 135 20.73 2.17 -9.54
N ASN A 136 21.34 1.31 -10.34
CA ASN A 136 22.78 1.06 -10.28
C ASN A 136 23.58 2.28 -10.70
N PHE A 137 23.12 3.04 -11.70
CA PHE A 137 23.75 4.28 -12.12
C PHE A 137 23.69 5.36 -11.04
N TYR A 138 22.55 5.46 -10.33
CA TYR A 138 22.45 6.33 -9.17
C TYR A 138 23.51 5.97 -8.13
N LEU A 139 23.61 4.71 -7.72
CA LEU A 139 24.61 4.25 -6.76
C LEU A 139 26.05 4.48 -7.24
N TYR A 140 26.30 4.35 -8.52
CA TYR A 140 27.62 4.64 -9.12
C TYR A 140 27.98 6.14 -9.03
N LYS A 141 26.99 7.03 -9.28
CA LYS A 141 27.18 8.48 -9.22
C LYS A 141 27.21 9.03 -7.79
N HIS A 142 26.60 8.31 -6.84
CA HIS A 142 26.47 8.71 -5.42
C HIS A 142 27.17 7.72 -4.48
N PRO A 143 28.53 7.65 -4.50
CA PRO A 143 29.28 6.71 -3.67
C PRO A 143 29.16 6.99 -2.15
N GLU A 144 28.67 8.14 -1.75
CA GLU A 144 28.30 8.49 -0.35
C GLU A 144 27.09 7.70 0.13
N VAL A 145 26.14 7.34 -0.74
CA VAL A 145 24.98 6.52 -0.42
C VAL A 145 25.44 5.09 -0.11
N LYS A 146 25.02 4.59 1.04
CA LYS A 146 25.41 3.26 1.52
C LYS A 146 24.19 2.35 1.58
N PRO A 147 24.00 1.49 0.56
CA PRO A 147 22.95 0.47 0.62
C PRO A 147 23.09 -0.40 1.87
N ARG A 148 21.96 -0.71 2.51
CA ARG A 148 21.91 -1.56 3.70
C ARG A 148 22.18 -3.03 3.36
N VAL A 149 21.65 -3.49 2.21
CA VAL A 149 21.69 -4.89 1.78
C VAL A 149 21.94 -5.01 0.27
N ILE A 150 21.25 -4.21 -0.58
CA ILE A 150 21.24 -4.37 -2.04
C ILE A 150 22.26 -3.42 -2.67
N LYS A 151 23.46 -3.93 -2.87
CA LYS A 151 24.57 -3.16 -3.46
C LYS A 151 24.51 -3.09 -4.98
N HIS A 152 23.73 -3.95 -5.60
CA HIS A 152 23.53 -4.03 -7.05
C HIS A 152 22.15 -4.62 -7.34
N PHE A 153 21.37 -3.93 -8.15
CA PHE A 153 20.05 -4.38 -8.59
C PHE A 153 20.19 -5.22 -9.85
N GLU A 154 19.49 -6.34 -9.89
CA GLU A 154 19.40 -7.20 -11.06
C GLU A 154 18.01 -7.03 -11.73
N PRO A 155 17.89 -7.09 -13.06
CA PRO A 155 16.63 -6.85 -13.80
C PRO A 155 15.45 -7.70 -13.32
N TRP A 156 15.68 -8.98 -12.98
CA TRP A 156 14.64 -9.90 -12.48
C TRP A 156 14.00 -9.46 -11.16
N MET A 157 14.68 -8.60 -10.39
CA MET A 157 14.15 -8.11 -9.11
C MET A 157 12.84 -7.35 -9.28
N ALA A 158 12.62 -6.69 -10.41
CA ALA A 158 11.35 -6.04 -10.74
C ALA A 158 10.16 -7.02 -10.70
N LEU A 159 10.36 -8.31 -10.97
CA LEU A 159 9.31 -9.33 -10.89
C LEU A 159 8.96 -9.73 -9.44
N SER A 160 9.82 -9.43 -8.47
CA SER A 160 9.55 -9.74 -7.05
C SER A 160 8.61 -8.76 -6.39
N PHE A 161 8.45 -7.56 -6.95
CA PHE A 161 7.71 -6.48 -6.34
C PHE A 161 6.56 -6.01 -7.23
N THR A 162 5.37 -6.56 -6.98
CA THR A 162 4.13 -6.20 -7.66
C THR A 162 3.14 -5.67 -6.63
N GLU A 163 2.96 -4.37 -6.58
CA GLU A 163 2.04 -3.74 -5.64
C GLU A 163 0.58 -4.17 -5.87
N GLY A 164 -0.16 -4.32 -4.78
CA GLY A 164 -1.63 -4.46 -4.79
C GLY A 164 -2.16 -5.76 -5.37
N SER A 165 -1.28 -6.72 -5.68
CA SER A 165 -1.67 -8.03 -6.16
C SER A 165 -0.88 -9.13 -5.46
N ILE A 166 0.17 -9.69 -6.07
CA ILE A 166 0.91 -10.83 -5.48
C ILE A 166 1.45 -10.50 -4.08
N GLY A 167 2.08 -9.35 -3.90
CA GLY A 167 2.63 -8.93 -2.60
C GLY A 167 1.56 -8.86 -1.51
N GLY A 168 0.44 -8.20 -1.77
CA GLY A 168 -0.67 -8.08 -0.83
C GLY A 168 -1.33 -9.42 -0.50
N ASP A 169 -1.40 -10.35 -1.45
CA ASP A 169 -1.92 -11.70 -1.20
C ASP A 169 -0.98 -12.53 -0.34
N ILE A 170 0.34 -12.42 -0.51
CA ILE A 170 1.35 -13.07 0.34
C ILE A 170 1.21 -12.59 1.80
N GLU A 171 0.91 -11.32 2.02
CA GLU A 171 0.75 -10.74 3.36
C GLU A 171 -0.42 -11.32 4.15
N ARG A 172 -1.38 -11.99 3.52
CA ARG A 172 -2.48 -12.72 4.19
C ARG A 172 -1.99 -13.92 5.01
N VAL A 173 -0.79 -14.46 4.74
CA VAL A 173 -0.22 -15.55 5.53
C VAL A 173 0.12 -15.05 6.95
N ASN A 174 -0.52 -15.65 7.95
CA ASN A 174 -0.37 -15.27 9.35
C ASN A 174 1.02 -15.66 9.88
N LEU A 175 1.82 -14.67 10.28
CA LEU A 175 3.21 -14.88 10.72
C LEU A 175 3.31 -15.73 11.98
N LYS A 176 2.39 -15.58 12.95
CA LYS A 176 2.41 -16.37 14.19
C LYS A 176 2.14 -17.83 13.91
N GLN A 177 1.17 -18.15 13.06
CA GLN A 177 0.87 -19.52 12.67
C GLN A 177 2.00 -20.15 11.84
N LEU A 178 2.63 -19.33 10.97
CA LEU A 178 3.81 -19.74 10.21
C LEU A 178 4.97 -20.08 11.15
N GLU A 179 5.24 -19.23 12.14
CA GLU A 179 6.23 -19.45 13.18
C GLU A 179 5.92 -20.71 13.99
N GLU A 180 4.69 -20.87 14.47
CA GLU A 180 4.25 -22.05 15.23
C GLU A 180 4.46 -23.35 14.45
N PHE A 181 4.28 -23.32 13.12
CA PHE A 181 4.47 -24.50 12.27
C PHE A 181 5.96 -24.81 12.05
N TYR A 182 6.76 -23.82 11.64
CA TYR A 182 8.17 -24.03 11.25
C TYR A 182 9.18 -23.93 12.40
N SER A 183 8.80 -23.48 13.61
CA SER A 183 9.65 -23.53 14.80
C SER A 183 9.65 -24.89 15.48
N ARG A 184 8.59 -25.69 15.29
CA ARG A 184 8.55 -27.08 15.77
C ARG A 184 9.48 -27.88 14.88
N ALA A 185 10.58 -28.43 15.43
CA ALA A 185 11.37 -29.44 14.73
C ALA A 185 10.42 -30.51 14.18
N PRO A 186 10.72 -31.20 13.06
CA PRO A 186 9.84 -32.21 12.46
C PRO A 186 9.73 -33.45 13.34
N ALA A 187 9.26 -33.31 14.57
CA ALA A 187 8.84 -34.34 15.47
C ALA A 187 7.32 -34.52 15.32
N ILE A 188 6.90 -34.97 14.15
CA ILE A 188 5.64 -35.68 14.06
C ILE A 188 5.95 -37.09 14.59
N GLN A 189 6.06 -37.19 15.90
CA GLN A 189 5.88 -38.47 16.56
C GLN A 189 4.39 -38.80 16.51
N ALA A 190 4.12 -40.00 15.98
CA ALA A 190 2.81 -40.58 15.96
C ALA A 190 2.13 -40.47 17.33
N GLY A 191 0.96 -39.87 17.33
CA GLY A 191 -0.12 -40.10 18.28
C GLY A 191 0.19 -39.78 19.75
N ILE A 192 -0.02 -38.55 20.18
CA ILE A 192 -0.64 -38.25 21.49
C ILE A 192 -1.39 -36.94 21.33
N HIS A 193 -2.70 -37.02 21.28
CA HIS A 193 -3.60 -35.86 21.38
C HIS A 193 -3.63 -35.37 22.82
N THR A 194 -2.86 -34.33 23.13
CA THR A 194 -3.20 -33.42 24.21
C THR A 194 -3.31 -32.05 23.60
N ALA A 195 -4.55 -31.59 23.39
CA ALA A 195 -4.82 -30.22 23.06
C ALA A 195 -4.28 -29.34 24.19
N PRO A 196 -3.31 -28.43 23.93
CA PRO A 196 -3.05 -27.35 24.86
C PRO A 196 -4.18 -26.37 24.73
N THR A 197 -4.85 -26.09 25.84
CA THR A 197 -5.68 -24.91 26.00
C THR A 197 -4.74 -23.72 25.87
N ILE A 198 -4.62 -23.17 24.68
CA ILE A 198 -3.84 -21.96 24.46
C ILE A 198 -4.71 -20.81 24.94
N GLN A 199 -4.43 -20.33 26.15
CA GLN A 199 -4.69 -18.95 26.49
C GLN A 199 -3.83 -18.13 25.54
N THR A 200 -4.48 -17.53 24.56
CA THR A 200 -3.90 -16.52 23.69
C THR A 200 -3.56 -15.32 24.53
N ALA A 201 -2.34 -15.26 25.04
CA ALA A 201 -1.74 -13.99 25.39
C ALA A 201 -1.47 -13.26 24.06
N TYR A 202 -2.47 -12.52 23.59
CA TYR A 202 -2.23 -11.46 22.64
C TYR A 202 -1.26 -10.48 23.30
N VAL A 203 -0.07 -10.38 22.76
CA VAL A 203 0.67 -9.13 22.90
C VAL A 203 -0.23 -8.11 22.20
N HIS A 204 -0.91 -7.33 23.00
CA HIS A 204 -1.71 -6.21 22.55
C HIS A 204 -0.76 -5.20 21.89
N ASP A 205 -0.65 -5.27 20.58
CA ASP A 205 -0.68 -4.06 19.78
C ASP A 205 -2.16 -3.64 19.84
N SER A 206 -2.49 -2.83 20.83
CA SER A 206 -3.85 -2.75 21.41
C SER A 206 -4.81 -1.88 20.64
N ASP A 207 -4.40 -1.37 19.48
CA ASP A 207 -5.30 -0.65 18.58
C ASP A 207 -5.26 -1.33 17.19
N PRO A 208 -6.42 -1.64 16.60
CA PRO A 208 -6.43 -2.10 15.21
C PRO A 208 -5.76 -1.02 14.37
N PRO A 209 -4.88 -1.39 13.42
CA PRO A 209 -4.28 -0.42 12.51
C PRO A 209 -5.38 0.36 11.82
N GLU A 210 -5.11 1.66 11.52
CA GLU A 210 -6.01 2.44 10.65
C GLU A 210 -6.41 1.57 9.47
N PRO A 211 -7.68 1.45 9.13
CA PRO A 211 -8.10 0.69 7.96
C PRO A 211 -7.39 1.24 6.73
N THR A 212 -6.45 0.48 6.20
CA THR A 212 -5.84 0.79 4.91
C THR A 212 -6.94 0.78 3.85
N GLY A 213 -6.96 1.78 3.00
CA GLY A 213 -8.04 1.87 2.04
C GLY A 213 -7.77 2.91 0.98
N SER A 214 -8.81 3.43 0.39
CA SER A 214 -8.72 4.43 -0.67
C SER A 214 -10.09 4.99 -1.00
N ASN A 215 -10.14 6.17 -1.64
CA ASN A 215 -11.35 6.65 -2.30
C ASN A 215 -11.07 6.88 -3.78
N GLY A 216 -11.93 6.36 -4.64
CA GLY A 216 -12.04 6.75 -6.04
C GLY A 216 -13.44 7.25 -6.34
N MET A 217 -13.57 8.38 -7.01
CA MET A 217 -14.84 8.92 -7.47
C MET A 217 -14.71 9.36 -8.92
N ALA A 218 -15.64 8.97 -9.78
CA ALA A 218 -15.71 9.45 -11.15
C ALA A 218 -17.06 10.10 -11.42
N ILE A 219 -17.03 11.28 -12.06
CA ILE A 219 -18.21 12.07 -12.36
C ILE A 219 -18.33 12.22 -13.88
N ALA A 220 -19.47 11.82 -14.42
CA ALA A 220 -19.74 11.94 -15.84
C ALA A 220 -20.00 13.40 -16.27
N PRO A 221 -19.78 13.75 -17.55
CA PRO A 221 -20.05 15.07 -18.10
C PRO A 221 -21.46 15.61 -17.82
N SER A 222 -22.45 14.73 -17.67
CA SER A 222 -23.84 15.12 -17.33
C SER A 222 -24.00 15.75 -15.95
N ASN A 223 -23.03 15.56 -15.07
CA ASN A 223 -23.06 16.03 -13.69
C ASN A 223 -21.96 17.06 -13.41
N THR A 224 -21.30 17.58 -14.44
CA THR A 224 -20.25 18.60 -14.31
C THR A 224 -20.63 19.89 -15.02
N THR A 225 -20.16 21.02 -14.51
CA THR A 225 -20.42 22.34 -15.12
C THR A 225 -19.69 22.51 -16.44
N GLY A 226 -18.46 21.94 -16.53
CA GLY A 226 -17.61 22.00 -17.73
C GLY A 226 -17.99 20.99 -18.80
N HIS A 227 -18.94 20.09 -18.53
CA HIS A 227 -19.27 18.96 -19.39
C HIS A 227 -18.09 18.04 -19.73
N HIS A 228 -17.13 17.94 -18.81
CA HIS A 228 -15.99 17.03 -18.86
C HIS A 228 -16.08 16.01 -17.72
N ALA A 229 -15.51 14.81 -17.92
CA ALA A 229 -15.42 13.84 -16.85
C ALA A 229 -14.42 14.29 -15.79
N LEU A 230 -14.71 14.00 -14.51
CA LEU A 230 -13.81 14.24 -13.39
C LEU A 230 -13.44 12.92 -12.72
N LEU A 231 -12.21 12.85 -12.16
CA LEU A 231 -11.73 11.72 -11.40
C LEU A 231 -11.04 12.17 -10.12
N LEU A 232 -11.46 11.62 -8.97
CA LEU A 232 -10.72 11.69 -7.70
C LEU A 232 -9.82 10.46 -7.57
N ILE A 233 -8.54 10.70 -7.29
CA ILE A 233 -7.51 9.72 -7.00
C ILE A 233 -7.03 9.96 -5.57
N ASN A 234 -7.40 9.06 -4.63
CA ASN A 234 -7.12 9.27 -3.21
C ASN A 234 -6.78 7.94 -2.50
N PRO A 235 -5.54 7.41 -2.66
CA PRO A 235 -5.09 6.26 -1.89
C PRO A 235 -4.92 6.60 -0.41
N HIS A 236 -5.38 5.67 0.45
CA HIS A 236 -5.11 5.70 1.88
C HIS A 236 -4.08 4.61 2.21
N THR A 237 -2.84 5.00 2.24
CA THR A 237 -1.70 4.12 2.57
C THR A 237 -0.83 4.78 3.62
N SER A 238 0.23 4.11 4.04
CA SER A 238 1.28 4.76 4.83
C SER A 238 1.73 6.04 4.12
N PHE A 239 1.93 7.12 4.87
CA PHE A 239 2.49 8.34 4.32
C PHE A 239 3.88 8.02 3.75
N PHE A 240 4.27 8.72 2.71
CA PHE A 240 5.56 8.50 2.05
C PHE A 240 5.74 7.10 1.41
N PHE A 241 4.65 6.34 1.23
CA PHE A 241 4.70 5.05 0.55
C PHE A 241 4.91 5.18 -0.97
N ARG A 242 4.54 6.32 -1.53
CA ARG A 242 4.65 6.60 -2.97
C ARG A 242 5.41 7.88 -3.26
N SER A 243 6.11 7.86 -4.38
CA SER A 243 6.62 9.02 -5.10
C SER A 243 5.53 9.60 -5.98
N GLU A 244 5.55 10.90 -6.23
CA GLU A 244 4.74 11.56 -7.24
C GLU A 244 5.64 11.96 -8.41
N LEU A 245 5.30 11.57 -9.64
CA LEU A 245 6.12 11.89 -10.80
C LEU A 245 5.33 11.84 -12.11
N GLN A 246 5.93 12.39 -13.17
CA GLN A 246 5.53 12.16 -14.57
C GLN A 246 6.60 11.33 -15.28
N MET A 247 6.16 10.38 -16.10
CA MET A 247 7.00 9.62 -17.01
C MET A 247 6.50 9.73 -18.45
N ALA A 248 7.37 10.14 -19.36
CA ALA A 248 7.04 10.33 -20.77
C ALA A 248 8.13 9.77 -21.69
N SER A 249 7.73 9.32 -22.89
CA SER A 249 8.63 8.88 -23.94
C SER A 249 8.13 9.23 -25.35
N ASP A 250 9.05 9.25 -26.32
CA ASP A 250 8.68 9.43 -27.73
C ASP A 250 7.92 8.22 -28.30
N GLN A 251 7.74 7.13 -27.51
CA GLN A 251 6.96 5.94 -27.85
C GLN A 251 5.49 6.02 -27.38
N GLY A 252 5.04 7.21 -26.99
CA GLY A 252 3.65 7.47 -26.61
C GLY A 252 3.27 7.11 -25.18
N LEU A 253 4.27 6.97 -24.30
CA LEU A 253 4.07 7.01 -22.85
C LEU A 253 4.06 8.48 -22.43
N ASP A 254 3.06 8.88 -21.64
CA ASP A 254 3.00 10.15 -20.95
C ASP A 254 1.98 10.02 -19.83
N ALA A 255 2.44 9.73 -18.63
CA ALA A 255 1.58 9.47 -17.47
C ALA A 255 2.10 10.18 -16.23
N TYR A 256 1.19 10.74 -15.45
CA TYR A 256 1.45 11.42 -14.19
C TYR A 256 0.69 10.76 -13.05
N GLY A 257 1.30 10.66 -11.88
CA GLY A 257 0.61 10.19 -10.68
C GLY A 257 1.54 9.57 -9.63
N ALA A 258 0.93 8.73 -8.80
CA ALA A 258 1.61 8.07 -7.70
C ALA A 258 2.27 6.76 -8.15
N VAL A 259 3.55 6.63 -7.83
CA VAL A 259 4.39 5.48 -8.12
C VAL A 259 4.90 4.91 -6.80
N THR A 260 4.78 3.62 -6.57
CA THR A 260 5.40 3.01 -5.39
C THR A 260 6.92 3.00 -5.56
N TRP A 261 7.65 3.45 -4.54
CA TRP A 261 9.11 3.57 -4.60
C TRP A 261 9.79 2.30 -5.15
N GLY A 262 10.51 2.47 -6.26
CA GLY A 262 11.20 1.41 -6.98
C GLY A 262 10.34 0.66 -8.00
N GLN A 263 9.10 1.10 -8.29
CA GLN A 263 8.32 0.62 -9.43
C GLN A 263 8.45 1.59 -10.61
N PHE A 264 8.42 1.04 -11.82
CA PHE A 264 8.64 1.80 -13.06
C PHE A 264 7.36 2.08 -13.86
N PHE A 265 6.22 2.21 -13.18
CA PHE A 265 4.94 2.56 -13.81
C PHE A 265 4.08 3.36 -12.84
N VAL A 266 3.27 4.26 -13.38
CA VAL A 266 2.29 5.00 -12.57
C VAL A 266 1.21 4.04 -12.11
N TYR A 267 1.17 3.79 -10.80
CA TYR A 267 0.22 2.85 -10.22
C TYR A 267 -1.19 3.42 -10.21
N GLN A 268 -1.35 4.67 -9.79
CA GLN A 268 -2.60 5.42 -9.77
C GLN A 268 -2.32 6.80 -10.33
N GLY A 269 -3.06 7.22 -11.34
CA GLY A 269 -2.78 8.49 -11.99
C GLY A 269 -3.59 8.68 -13.25
N PHE A 270 -3.04 9.44 -14.16
CA PHE A 270 -3.68 9.81 -15.40
C PHE A 270 -2.65 10.08 -16.50
N ASN A 271 -3.11 10.04 -17.72
CA ASN A 271 -2.42 10.58 -18.88
C ASN A 271 -3.30 11.68 -19.51
N GLU A 272 -2.94 12.18 -20.67
CA GLU A 272 -3.69 13.26 -21.33
C GLU A 272 -5.17 12.94 -21.54
N THR A 273 -5.54 11.68 -21.70
CA THR A 273 -6.89 11.26 -22.12
C THR A 273 -7.63 10.38 -21.14
N ALA A 274 -6.96 9.71 -20.20
CA ALA A 274 -7.58 8.74 -19.30
C ALA A 274 -6.91 8.74 -17.93
N GLY A 275 -7.69 8.38 -16.89
CA GLY A 275 -7.18 8.25 -15.52
C GLY A 275 -7.77 7.04 -14.81
N TRP A 276 -7.02 6.56 -13.81
CA TRP A 276 -7.37 5.38 -13.05
C TRP A 276 -6.99 5.51 -11.58
N MET A 277 -7.87 5.02 -10.73
CA MET A 277 -7.68 4.95 -9.29
C MET A 277 -7.96 3.54 -8.80
N HIS A 278 -7.03 2.96 -8.04
CA HIS A 278 -7.19 1.65 -7.42
C HIS A 278 -7.62 1.76 -5.97
N THR A 279 -8.64 0.98 -5.60
CA THR A 279 -9.07 0.81 -4.20
C THR A 279 -8.98 -0.66 -3.82
N SER A 280 -8.63 -0.99 -2.58
CA SER A 280 -8.66 -2.39 -2.13
C SER A 280 -10.07 -2.94 -2.19
N SER A 281 -10.22 -4.19 -2.64
CA SER A 281 -11.49 -4.91 -2.76
C SER A 281 -11.64 -5.99 -1.69
N GLY A 282 -12.88 -6.41 -1.45
CA GLY A 282 -13.22 -7.60 -0.66
C GLY A 282 -13.26 -8.87 -1.50
N VAL A 283 -12.57 -8.90 -2.66
CA VAL A 283 -12.50 -10.09 -3.51
C VAL A 283 -11.83 -11.26 -2.79
N ASP A 284 -12.40 -12.43 -2.94
CA ASP A 284 -11.83 -13.68 -2.45
C ASP A 284 -11.04 -14.36 -3.58
N ALA A 285 -9.74 -14.08 -3.66
CA ALA A 285 -8.83 -14.56 -4.70
C ALA A 285 -7.74 -15.51 -4.16
N VAL A 286 -7.75 -15.76 -2.83
CA VAL A 286 -6.75 -16.58 -2.14
C VAL A 286 -7.43 -17.71 -1.41
N ASP A 287 -7.07 -18.95 -1.73
CA ASP A 287 -7.67 -20.15 -1.14
C ASP A 287 -6.70 -20.93 -0.26
N GLU A 288 -7.24 -21.48 0.82
CA GLU A 288 -6.53 -22.41 1.70
C GLU A 288 -7.09 -23.83 1.54
N TYR A 289 -6.18 -24.80 1.55
CA TYR A 289 -6.51 -26.22 1.38
C TYR A 289 -6.01 -27.04 2.57
N LEU A 290 -6.90 -27.86 3.13
CA LEU A 290 -6.61 -28.81 4.22
C LEU A 290 -6.00 -30.09 3.62
N GLU A 291 -4.69 -30.22 3.66
CA GLU A 291 -3.96 -31.37 3.16
C GLU A 291 -3.93 -32.49 4.20
N THR A 292 -4.39 -33.67 3.84
CA THR A 292 -4.26 -34.86 4.66
C THR A 292 -2.88 -35.49 4.44
N VAL A 293 -1.94 -35.19 5.35
CA VAL A 293 -0.52 -35.53 5.19
C VAL A 293 -0.17 -36.78 6.01
N GLU A 294 0.63 -37.67 5.43
CA GLU A 294 1.18 -38.89 6.07
C GLU A 294 2.69 -38.94 5.87
N LYS A 295 3.43 -39.26 6.94
CA LYS A 295 4.88 -39.47 6.87
C LYS A 295 5.18 -40.92 6.57
N LYS A 296 5.97 -41.19 5.54
CA LYS A 296 6.49 -42.49 5.19
C LYS A 296 8.02 -42.42 5.07
N GLU A 297 8.71 -43.14 5.96
CA GLU A 297 10.16 -42.99 6.14
C GLU A 297 10.53 -41.52 6.42
N ASP A 298 11.35 -40.88 5.59
CA ASP A 298 11.80 -39.50 5.74
C ASP A 298 11.06 -38.52 4.80
N ARG A 299 9.99 -38.97 4.16
CA ARG A 299 9.21 -38.18 3.19
C ARG A 299 7.77 -37.99 3.62
N PHE A 300 7.17 -36.86 3.21
CA PHE A 300 5.77 -36.58 3.48
C PHE A 300 4.96 -36.72 2.18
N PHE A 301 3.81 -37.37 2.30
CA PHE A 301 2.85 -37.56 1.22
C PHE A 301 1.51 -36.95 1.62
N TYR A 302 0.74 -36.48 0.67
CA TYR A 302 -0.62 -35.99 0.88
C TYR A 302 -1.61 -36.72 -0.02
N LYS A 303 -2.86 -36.82 0.45
CA LYS A 303 -3.93 -37.48 -0.31
C LYS A 303 -4.57 -36.56 -1.31
N TYR A 304 -4.85 -37.04 -2.52
CA TYR A 304 -5.57 -36.32 -3.56
C TYR A 304 -6.26 -37.27 -4.52
N GLY A 305 -7.62 -37.16 -4.71
CA GLY A 305 -8.39 -37.97 -5.66
C GLY A 305 -8.27 -39.46 -5.48
N GLY A 306 -8.02 -39.96 -4.26
CA GLY A 306 -7.77 -41.37 -3.95
C GLY A 306 -6.32 -41.85 -4.14
N GLU A 307 -5.42 -40.95 -4.60
CA GLU A 307 -3.99 -41.17 -4.76
C GLU A 307 -3.19 -40.54 -3.63
N GLU A 308 -1.98 -41.02 -3.45
CA GLU A 308 -0.97 -40.38 -2.60
C GLU A 308 0.06 -39.64 -3.47
N ARG A 309 0.28 -38.38 -3.18
CA ARG A 309 1.26 -37.51 -3.86
C ARG A 309 2.37 -37.10 -2.91
N LEU A 310 3.59 -37.05 -3.41
CA LEU A 310 4.74 -36.59 -2.64
C LEU A 310 4.67 -35.08 -2.44
N LEU A 311 4.83 -34.59 -1.19
CA LEU A 311 5.11 -33.19 -0.92
C LEU A 311 6.53 -32.83 -1.41
N ILE A 312 6.64 -31.72 -2.12
CA ILE A 312 7.94 -31.19 -2.51
C ILE A 312 8.55 -30.51 -1.27
N SER A 313 9.76 -30.90 -0.88
CA SER A 313 10.50 -30.23 0.18
C SER A 313 11.63 -29.37 -0.41
N LYS A 314 11.80 -28.17 0.13
CA LYS A 314 12.92 -27.27 -0.22
C LYS A 314 13.60 -26.78 1.06
N GLN A 315 14.90 -26.47 0.96
CA GLN A 315 15.62 -25.76 2.00
C GLN A 315 15.58 -24.26 1.72
N ILE A 316 15.19 -23.47 2.73
CA ILE A 316 15.24 -22.01 2.68
C ILE A 316 16.15 -21.55 3.81
N THR A 317 17.18 -20.77 3.45
CA THR A 317 18.05 -20.09 4.41
C THR A 317 17.61 -18.64 4.55
N VAL A 318 17.46 -18.18 5.79
CA VAL A 318 17.15 -16.80 6.14
C VAL A 318 18.34 -16.24 6.92
N PRO A 319 19.18 -15.40 6.26
CA PRO A 319 20.22 -14.64 6.94
C PRO A 319 19.62 -13.58 7.85
N TYR A 320 20.19 -13.35 9.02
CA TYR A 320 19.72 -12.30 9.92
C TYR A 320 20.87 -11.69 10.73
N ARG A 321 20.69 -10.42 11.09
CA ARG A 321 21.66 -9.67 11.90
C ARG A 321 21.51 -10.03 13.38
N THR A 322 22.64 -10.16 14.05
CA THR A 322 22.75 -10.30 15.52
C THR A 322 23.72 -9.24 16.05
N ASP A 323 23.82 -9.11 17.38
CA ASP A 323 24.82 -8.23 18.03
C ASP A 323 26.27 -8.66 17.75
N HIS A 324 26.48 -9.89 17.27
CA HIS A 324 27.79 -10.47 16.98
C HIS A 324 28.12 -10.64 15.50
N GLY A 325 27.27 -10.10 14.60
CA GLY A 325 27.39 -10.20 13.16
C GLY A 325 26.22 -10.96 12.52
N MET A 326 26.43 -11.45 11.31
CA MET A 326 25.41 -12.21 10.58
C MET A 326 25.31 -13.65 11.06
N ALA A 327 24.10 -14.15 11.18
CA ALA A 327 23.76 -15.54 11.42
C ALA A 327 22.75 -16.01 10.38
N GLU A 328 22.49 -17.31 10.33
CA GLU A 328 21.56 -17.93 9.38
C GLU A 328 20.61 -18.88 10.11
N LYS A 329 19.35 -18.92 9.67
CA LYS A 329 18.37 -19.90 10.10
C LYS A 329 17.87 -20.70 8.89
N GLU A 330 17.98 -22.01 8.96
CA GLU A 330 17.55 -22.92 7.91
C GLU A 330 16.16 -23.47 8.20
N PHE A 331 15.34 -23.55 7.16
CA PHE A 331 14.00 -24.12 7.21
C PHE A 331 13.84 -25.18 6.13
N THR A 332 13.30 -26.35 6.50
CA THR A 332 12.76 -27.28 5.51
C THR A 332 11.31 -26.95 5.29
N VAL A 333 10.98 -26.43 4.11
CA VAL A 333 9.63 -26.02 3.73
C VAL A 333 8.99 -27.02 2.79
N TYR A 334 7.66 -27.08 2.78
CA TYR A 334 6.90 -28.09 2.06
C TYR A 334 5.87 -27.45 1.15
N PHE A 335 5.63 -28.08 -0.01
CA PHE A 335 4.67 -27.64 -1.01
C PHE A 335 3.80 -28.82 -1.47
N SER A 336 2.49 -28.63 -1.50
CA SER A 336 1.57 -29.41 -2.30
C SER A 336 1.44 -28.82 -3.70
N HIS A 337 0.58 -29.39 -4.54
CA HIS A 337 0.26 -28.78 -5.84
C HIS A 337 -0.64 -27.54 -5.70
N HIS A 338 -1.26 -27.33 -4.55
CA HIS A 338 -2.00 -26.10 -4.26
C HIS A 338 -1.08 -24.92 -3.88
N GLY A 339 0.10 -25.20 -3.31
CA GLY A 339 1.07 -24.17 -2.93
C GLY A 339 1.88 -24.53 -1.69
N PRO A 340 2.57 -23.54 -1.08
CA PRO A 340 3.35 -23.75 0.14
C PRO A 340 2.46 -24.07 1.32
N ILE A 341 2.98 -24.92 2.22
CA ILE A 341 2.38 -25.20 3.53
C ILE A 341 2.69 -24.01 4.45
N VAL A 342 1.67 -23.43 5.07
CA VAL A 342 1.82 -22.20 5.88
C VAL A 342 1.44 -22.38 7.35
N ARG A 343 0.70 -23.46 7.70
CA ARG A 343 0.27 -23.74 9.07
C ARG A 343 -0.32 -25.13 9.22
N GLU A 344 -0.71 -25.49 10.43
CA GLU A 344 -1.49 -26.68 10.75
C GLU A 344 -2.86 -26.29 11.32
N GLN A 345 -3.89 -27.04 10.98
CA GLN A 345 -5.23 -26.88 11.54
C GLN A 345 -5.88 -28.25 11.74
N SER A 346 -6.28 -28.58 12.97
CA SER A 346 -6.98 -29.82 13.33
C SER A 346 -6.29 -31.13 12.82
N GLY A 347 -4.95 -31.13 12.88
CA GLY A 347 -4.15 -32.28 12.45
C GLY A 347 -3.94 -32.43 10.95
N LYS A 348 -4.44 -31.46 10.15
CA LYS A 348 -4.16 -31.33 8.72
C LYS A 348 -3.20 -30.17 8.46
N TRP A 349 -2.37 -30.29 7.45
CA TRP A 349 -1.54 -29.18 7.01
C TRP A 349 -2.33 -28.27 6.08
N VAL A 350 -2.06 -26.97 6.13
CA VAL A 350 -2.75 -25.99 5.30
C VAL A 350 -1.79 -25.45 4.25
N SER A 351 -2.10 -25.72 2.99
CA SER A 351 -1.47 -25.06 1.86
C SER A 351 -2.29 -23.84 1.44
N ILE A 352 -1.64 -22.86 0.79
CA ILE A 352 -2.28 -21.64 0.31
C ILE A 352 -2.00 -21.45 -1.18
N ARG A 353 -3.04 -21.08 -1.92
CA ARG A 353 -2.99 -20.79 -3.35
C ARG A 353 -3.41 -19.34 -3.61
N LEU A 354 -2.56 -18.61 -4.32
CA LEU A 354 -2.77 -17.22 -4.67
C LEU A 354 -2.24 -16.94 -6.09
N MET A 355 -2.40 -15.73 -6.58
CA MET A 355 -1.89 -15.32 -7.89
C MET A 355 -0.35 -15.34 -7.91
N GLN A 356 0.22 -16.03 -8.91
CA GLN A 356 1.67 -16.16 -9.17
C GLN A 356 1.95 -15.86 -10.65
N GLU A 357 1.63 -14.62 -11.08
CA GLU A 357 1.70 -14.21 -12.49
C GLU A 357 2.46 -12.86 -12.64
N PRO A 358 3.74 -12.77 -12.19
CA PRO A 358 4.43 -11.49 -12.12
C PRO A 358 4.65 -10.83 -13.48
N ILE A 359 4.91 -11.61 -14.54
CA ILE A 359 5.04 -11.08 -15.92
C ILE A 359 3.74 -10.42 -16.37
N LYS A 360 2.58 -11.06 -16.12
CA LYS A 360 1.28 -10.49 -16.47
C LYS A 360 0.95 -9.27 -15.63
N ALA A 361 1.31 -9.29 -14.34
CA ALA A 361 1.08 -8.19 -13.43
C ALA A 361 1.84 -6.92 -13.87
N LEU A 362 3.14 -7.03 -14.18
CA LEU A 362 3.92 -5.91 -14.73
C LEU A 362 3.40 -5.47 -16.11
N THR A 363 3.05 -6.42 -16.99
CA THR A 363 2.49 -6.13 -18.31
C THR A 363 1.18 -5.34 -18.19
N GLN A 364 0.25 -5.79 -17.35
CA GLN A 364 -1.03 -5.11 -17.11
C GLN A 364 -0.81 -3.71 -16.56
N SER A 365 0.06 -3.57 -15.57
CA SER A 365 0.36 -2.30 -14.92
C SER A 365 1.03 -1.30 -15.87
N PHE A 366 1.97 -1.74 -16.69
CA PHE A 366 2.64 -0.86 -17.64
C PHE A 366 1.71 -0.43 -18.78
N PHE A 367 0.98 -1.35 -19.43
CA PHE A 367 0.07 -0.99 -20.52
C PHE A 367 -1.12 -0.14 -20.07
N ARG A 368 -1.54 -0.26 -18.83
CA ARG A 368 -2.54 0.63 -18.24
C ARG A 368 -2.12 2.10 -18.31
N THR A 369 -0.86 2.42 -18.10
CA THR A 369 -0.33 3.79 -18.18
C THR A 369 -0.42 4.38 -19.59
N LYS A 370 -0.48 3.54 -20.62
CA LYS A 370 -0.57 3.92 -22.04
C LYS A 370 -2.00 3.81 -22.60
N ALA A 371 -2.99 3.39 -21.78
CA ALA A 371 -4.38 3.32 -22.19
C ALA A 371 -4.96 4.72 -22.40
N LYS A 372 -5.66 4.94 -23.54
CA LYS A 372 -6.15 6.27 -23.94
C LYS A 372 -7.66 6.44 -23.81
N ASP A 373 -8.38 5.35 -23.60
CA ASP A 373 -9.83 5.31 -23.52
C ASP A 373 -10.30 4.08 -22.74
N TYR A 374 -11.59 4.02 -22.45
CA TYR A 374 -12.24 2.87 -21.81
C TYR A 374 -11.90 1.54 -22.48
N LYS A 375 -11.92 1.47 -23.81
CA LYS A 375 -11.72 0.22 -24.55
C LYS A 375 -10.27 -0.30 -24.39
N SER A 376 -9.29 0.55 -24.56
CA SER A 376 -7.87 0.19 -24.41
C SER A 376 -7.53 -0.13 -22.95
N PHE A 377 -8.10 0.59 -21.98
CA PHE A 377 -7.95 0.29 -20.57
C PHE A 377 -8.54 -1.09 -20.24
N ARG A 378 -9.81 -1.34 -20.61
CA ARG A 378 -10.48 -2.62 -20.39
C ARG A 378 -9.71 -3.78 -21.00
N HIS A 379 -9.07 -3.58 -22.17
CA HIS A 379 -8.26 -4.62 -22.82
C HIS A 379 -7.10 -5.09 -21.94
N THR A 380 -6.50 -4.21 -21.13
CA THR A 380 -5.42 -4.62 -20.20
C THR A 380 -5.91 -5.60 -19.13
N LEU A 381 -7.18 -5.55 -18.77
CA LEU A 381 -7.78 -6.42 -17.74
C LEU A 381 -7.90 -7.88 -18.20
N GLU A 382 -7.86 -8.15 -19.52
CA GLU A 382 -7.87 -9.52 -20.05
C GLU A 382 -6.61 -10.33 -19.65
N LEU A 383 -5.56 -9.66 -19.20
CA LEU A 383 -4.38 -10.32 -18.60
C LEU A 383 -4.69 -11.01 -17.27
N LYS A 384 -5.77 -10.58 -16.58
CA LYS A 384 -6.24 -11.16 -15.32
C LYS A 384 -5.13 -11.24 -14.26
N ALA A 385 -4.48 -10.14 -14.01
CA ALA A 385 -3.33 -10.06 -13.11
C ALA A 385 -3.52 -9.02 -12.00
N ASN A 386 -4.76 -8.85 -11.52
CA ASN A 386 -5.11 -8.03 -10.37
C ASN A 386 -6.08 -8.81 -9.47
N SER A 387 -5.60 -9.29 -8.34
CA SER A 387 -6.31 -10.14 -7.40
C SER A 387 -6.99 -9.37 -6.26
N SER A 388 -6.67 -8.08 -6.06
CA SER A 388 -7.02 -7.40 -4.81
C SER A 388 -7.59 -5.99 -4.96
N ASN A 389 -7.63 -5.42 -6.19
CA ASN A 389 -8.04 -4.03 -6.34
C ASN A 389 -9.24 -3.84 -7.27
N ASN A 390 -10.15 -2.97 -6.85
CA ASN A 390 -11.11 -2.32 -7.74
C ASN A 390 -10.41 -1.21 -8.52
N THR A 391 -10.99 -0.79 -9.64
CA THR A 391 -10.54 0.37 -10.39
C THR A 391 -11.69 1.30 -10.69
N ILE A 392 -11.52 2.58 -10.38
CA ILE A 392 -12.36 3.69 -10.84
C ILE A 392 -11.62 4.34 -12.00
N PHE A 393 -12.34 4.55 -13.11
CA PHE A 393 -11.81 5.05 -14.37
C PHE A 393 -12.62 6.24 -14.87
N ALA A 394 -11.95 7.18 -15.51
CA ALA A 394 -12.59 8.22 -16.31
C ALA A 394 -11.73 8.59 -17.53
N ASP A 395 -12.34 9.08 -18.61
CA ASP A 395 -11.61 9.51 -19.81
C ASP A 395 -12.18 10.77 -20.46
N SER A 396 -11.43 11.30 -21.44
CA SER A 396 -11.77 12.50 -22.19
C SER A 396 -12.93 12.30 -23.18
N ALA A 397 -13.33 11.08 -23.48
CA ALA A 397 -14.57 10.78 -24.20
C ALA A 397 -15.81 10.95 -23.32
N GLY A 398 -15.63 11.11 -22.01
CA GLY A 398 -16.67 11.25 -21.02
C GLY A 398 -17.12 9.94 -20.40
N ASP A 399 -16.44 8.83 -20.72
CA ASP A 399 -16.72 7.55 -20.10
C ASP A 399 -16.23 7.53 -18.64
N ILE A 400 -17.09 7.03 -17.75
CA ILE A 400 -16.73 6.70 -16.37
C ILE A 400 -17.02 5.23 -16.11
N ALA A 401 -16.11 4.52 -15.46
CA ALA A 401 -16.27 3.09 -15.23
C ALA A 401 -15.77 2.62 -13.86
N TYR A 402 -16.41 1.55 -13.39
CA TYR A 402 -15.95 0.71 -12.30
C TYR A 402 -15.54 -0.65 -12.84
N PHE A 403 -14.39 -1.13 -12.41
CA PHE A 403 -13.94 -2.50 -12.64
C PHE A 403 -13.55 -3.15 -11.32
N HIS A 404 -13.97 -4.39 -11.14
CA HIS A 404 -13.57 -5.22 -10.02
C HIS A 404 -12.19 -5.85 -10.24
N GLY A 405 -11.59 -6.45 -9.21
CA GLY A 405 -10.41 -7.31 -9.37
C GLY A 405 -10.62 -8.34 -10.46
N ASN A 406 -9.58 -8.66 -11.23
CA ASN A 406 -9.74 -9.47 -12.44
C ASN A 406 -9.04 -10.84 -12.38
N PHE A 407 -8.31 -11.15 -11.33
CA PHE A 407 -7.84 -12.50 -11.03
C PHE A 407 -8.79 -13.14 -10.01
N ILE A 408 -9.86 -13.74 -10.47
CA ILE A 408 -10.83 -14.42 -9.60
C ILE A 408 -10.98 -15.87 -10.08
N PRO A 409 -10.59 -16.84 -9.24
CA PRO A 409 -10.74 -18.26 -9.54
C PRO A 409 -12.22 -18.65 -9.73
N ARG A 410 -12.48 -19.47 -10.74
CA ARG A 410 -13.78 -20.11 -10.92
C ARG A 410 -13.86 -21.32 -10.00
N ARG A 411 -14.73 -21.24 -9.00
CA ARG A 411 -14.90 -22.26 -7.97
C ARG A 411 -16.22 -22.98 -8.09
N ASP A 412 -16.30 -24.19 -7.53
CA ASP A 412 -17.56 -24.90 -7.39
C ASP A 412 -18.38 -24.26 -6.23
N PRO A 413 -19.59 -23.76 -6.49
CA PRO A 413 -20.41 -23.08 -5.48
C PRO A 413 -20.91 -24.00 -4.35
N ALA A 414 -20.71 -25.32 -4.46
CA ALA A 414 -21.03 -26.25 -3.38
C ALA A 414 -20.09 -26.12 -2.14
N PHE A 415 -18.93 -25.46 -2.32
CA PHE A 415 -17.94 -25.28 -1.27
C PHE A 415 -17.84 -23.83 -0.81
N ASP A 416 -17.55 -23.62 0.45
CA ASP A 416 -17.31 -22.31 1.08
C ASP A 416 -15.81 -22.03 1.12
N PHE A 417 -15.31 -21.34 0.10
CA PHE A 417 -13.88 -20.98 -0.04
C PHE A 417 -13.46 -19.81 0.86
N THR A 418 -14.36 -19.19 1.61
CA THR A 418 -13.99 -18.25 2.67
C THR A 418 -13.32 -18.94 3.86
N LYS A 419 -13.27 -20.26 3.82
CA LYS A 419 -12.63 -21.15 4.80
C LYS A 419 -11.76 -22.15 4.07
N PRO A 420 -10.78 -22.77 4.76
CA PRO A 420 -9.99 -23.85 4.16
C PRO A 420 -10.88 -25.00 3.70
N VAL A 421 -10.72 -25.41 2.44
CA VAL A 421 -11.46 -26.53 1.83
C VAL A 421 -10.65 -27.82 1.88
N ASP A 422 -11.28 -28.99 1.65
CA ASP A 422 -10.57 -30.27 1.67
C ASP A 422 -9.66 -30.41 0.45
N GLY A 423 -8.35 -30.30 0.63
CA GLY A 423 -7.34 -30.44 -0.42
C GLY A 423 -7.23 -31.84 -1.02
N SER A 424 -7.86 -32.86 -0.42
CA SER A 424 -7.88 -34.21 -0.98
C SER A 424 -8.99 -34.45 -2.00
N ASP A 425 -9.97 -33.53 -2.09
CA ASP A 425 -11.12 -33.63 -3.00
C ASP A 425 -10.83 -32.83 -4.30
N PRO A 426 -10.73 -33.48 -5.48
CA PRO A 426 -10.55 -32.80 -6.76
C PRO A 426 -11.68 -31.83 -7.13
N ALA A 427 -12.84 -31.90 -6.49
CA ALA A 427 -13.95 -30.97 -6.75
C ALA A 427 -13.65 -29.56 -6.21
N THR A 428 -12.71 -29.41 -5.28
CA THR A 428 -12.26 -28.12 -4.74
C THR A 428 -11.24 -27.38 -5.62
N GLU A 429 -10.80 -27.99 -6.71
CA GLU A 429 -9.86 -27.37 -7.65
C GLU A 429 -10.45 -26.14 -8.34
N TRP A 430 -9.58 -25.18 -8.63
CA TRP A 430 -9.91 -24.07 -9.51
C TRP A 430 -10.21 -24.56 -10.94
N LYS A 431 -11.34 -24.16 -11.48
CA LYS A 431 -11.79 -24.48 -12.86
C LYS A 431 -11.41 -23.36 -13.85
N GLY A 432 -10.22 -22.78 -13.70
CA GLY A 432 -9.74 -21.59 -14.42
C GLY A 432 -10.11 -20.30 -13.70
N LEU A 433 -10.12 -19.17 -14.44
CA LEU A 433 -10.50 -17.84 -13.94
C LEU A 433 -11.81 -17.38 -14.58
N LEU A 434 -12.55 -16.53 -13.88
CA LEU A 434 -13.67 -15.80 -14.46
C LEU A 434 -13.15 -14.89 -15.60
N THR A 435 -13.96 -14.71 -16.61
CA THR A 435 -13.68 -13.73 -17.68
C THR A 435 -13.99 -12.31 -17.20
N VAL A 436 -13.44 -11.29 -17.85
CA VAL A 436 -13.72 -9.90 -17.48
C VAL A 436 -15.21 -9.59 -17.58
N ASP A 437 -15.93 -10.19 -18.53
CA ASP A 437 -17.38 -9.99 -18.68
C ASP A 437 -18.23 -10.65 -17.57
N GLU A 438 -17.69 -11.63 -16.87
CA GLU A 438 -18.35 -12.29 -15.73
C GLU A 438 -18.12 -11.55 -14.39
N LEU A 439 -17.25 -10.55 -14.38
CA LEU A 439 -16.89 -9.80 -13.18
C LEU A 439 -17.75 -8.55 -13.01
N PRO A 440 -17.93 -8.06 -11.77
CA PRO A 440 -18.60 -6.79 -11.55
C PRO A 440 -17.92 -5.66 -12.32
N GLN A 441 -18.63 -5.05 -13.23
CA GLN A 441 -18.19 -3.87 -13.97
C GLN A 441 -19.37 -2.97 -14.29
N LEU A 442 -19.15 -1.68 -14.28
CA LEU A 442 -20.17 -0.69 -14.54
C LEU A 442 -19.60 0.41 -15.44
N LEU A 443 -20.30 0.69 -16.54
CA LEU A 443 -19.95 1.75 -17.48
C LEU A 443 -21.10 2.75 -17.55
N ASN A 444 -20.80 4.03 -17.42
CA ASN A 444 -21.71 5.16 -17.61
C ASN A 444 -23.07 4.99 -16.91
N PRO A 445 -23.10 4.83 -15.57
CA PRO A 445 -24.35 4.68 -14.83
C PRO A 445 -25.24 5.91 -15.00
N LYS A 446 -26.56 5.70 -15.02
CA LYS A 446 -27.54 6.79 -15.18
C LYS A 446 -27.48 7.84 -14.06
N SER A 447 -26.94 7.50 -12.89
CA SER A 447 -26.66 8.42 -11.80
C SER A 447 -25.72 9.55 -12.21
N GLY A 448 -24.85 9.33 -13.22
CA GLY A 448 -23.82 10.25 -13.66
C GLY A 448 -22.63 10.36 -12.71
N TRP A 449 -22.51 9.42 -11.77
CA TRP A 449 -21.38 9.26 -10.88
C TRP A 449 -21.21 7.80 -10.47
N LEU A 450 -20.00 7.43 -10.09
CA LEU A 450 -19.68 6.18 -9.44
C LEU A 450 -18.49 6.38 -8.47
N TYR A 451 -18.42 5.53 -7.46
CA TYR A 451 -17.34 5.57 -6.48
C TYR A 451 -16.99 4.16 -5.97
N ASN A 452 -15.84 4.07 -5.34
CA ASN A 452 -15.48 3.01 -4.40
C ASN A 452 -14.63 3.56 -3.25
N SER A 453 -14.96 3.16 -2.04
CA SER A 453 -14.27 3.51 -0.79
C SER A 453 -13.94 2.24 0.00
N ASN A 454 -13.48 1.19 -0.68
CA ASN A 454 -13.21 -0.16 -0.16
C ASN A 454 -14.45 -0.87 0.39
N ASN A 455 -15.62 -0.40 0.04
CA ASN A 455 -16.89 -1.05 0.27
C ASN A 455 -17.23 -1.96 -0.93
N TRP A 456 -18.29 -2.74 -0.77
CA TRP A 456 -18.84 -3.53 -1.87
C TRP A 456 -19.32 -2.66 -3.05
N PRO A 457 -19.38 -3.21 -4.30
CA PRO A 457 -19.80 -2.42 -5.47
C PRO A 457 -21.33 -2.23 -5.58
N TRP A 458 -22.12 -2.83 -4.67
CA TRP A 458 -23.60 -2.87 -4.74
C TRP A 458 -24.28 -1.54 -4.39
N SER A 459 -23.50 -0.54 -3.94
CA SER A 459 -23.95 0.82 -3.64
C SER A 459 -23.17 1.89 -4.44
N GLY A 460 -22.19 1.48 -5.26
CA GLY A 460 -21.20 2.35 -5.88
C GLY A 460 -21.71 3.37 -6.91
N ALA A 461 -23.01 3.35 -7.29
CA ALA A 461 -23.65 4.26 -8.25
C ALA A 461 -25.13 4.56 -7.91
N GLY A 462 -25.49 4.52 -6.65
CA GLY A 462 -26.88 4.73 -6.18
C GLY A 462 -27.84 3.71 -6.78
N GLU A 463 -28.96 4.16 -7.31
CA GLU A 463 -29.97 3.30 -7.97
C GLU A 463 -29.43 2.57 -9.23
N SER A 464 -28.33 3.04 -9.80
CA SER A 464 -27.67 2.43 -10.96
C SER A 464 -26.62 1.38 -10.58
N SER A 465 -26.48 1.07 -9.29
CA SER A 465 -25.48 0.12 -8.81
C SER A 465 -25.71 -1.30 -9.29
N LEU A 466 -24.64 -2.09 -9.30
CA LEU A 466 -24.67 -3.53 -9.56
C LEU A 466 -25.49 -4.27 -8.50
N ARG A 467 -26.01 -5.44 -8.84
CA ARG A 467 -26.82 -6.25 -7.93
C ARG A 467 -26.04 -7.48 -7.48
N LYS A 468 -25.92 -7.67 -6.18
CA LYS A 468 -25.18 -8.78 -5.57
C LYS A 468 -25.61 -10.16 -6.09
N GLN A 469 -26.91 -10.37 -6.31
CA GLN A 469 -27.45 -11.66 -6.78
C GLN A 469 -27.09 -12.04 -8.21
N ASP A 470 -26.51 -11.13 -8.99
CA ASP A 470 -26.10 -11.41 -10.38
C ASP A 470 -24.70 -12.05 -10.44
N TYR A 471 -24.00 -12.16 -9.28
CA TYR A 471 -22.61 -12.64 -9.19
C TYR A 471 -22.46 -13.76 -8.15
N PRO A 472 -21.48 -14.66 -8.33
CA PRO A 472 -21.12 -15.63 -7.29
C PRO A 472 -20.75 -14.95 -5.95
N ALA A 473 -21.12 -15.56 -4.82
CA ALA A 473 -20.93 -14.98 -3.50
C ALA A 473 -19.45 -14.68 -3.15
N TYR A 474 -18.52 -15.45 -3.70
CA TYR A 474 -17.08 -15.30 -3.47
C TYR A 474 -16.44 -14.16 -4.29
N VAL A 475 -17.16 -13.54 -5.21
CA VAL A 475 -16.61 -12.44 -6.02
C VAL A 475 -16.36 -11.21 -5.13
N GLU A 476 -17.24 -10.96 -4.16
CA GLU A 476 -17.08 -9.85 -3.21
C GLU A 476 -17.61 -10.26 -1.83
N THR A 477 -16.72 -10.28 -0.84
CA THR A 477 -17.04 -10.64 0.55
C THR A 477 -17.14 -9.44 1.48
N GLY A 478 -16.79 -8.24 1.01
CA GLY A 478 -16.87 -7.00 1.76
C GLY A 478 -18.30 -6.55 2.08
N THR A 479 -18.40 -5.49 2.86
CA THR A 479 -19.66 -4.89 3.29
C THR A 479 -19.70 -3.40 2.97
N GLU A 480 -20.84 -2.76 3.22
CA GLU A 480 -20.92 -1.31 3.22
C GLU A 480 -20.16 -0.73 4.41
N THR A 481 -19.61 0.48 4.23
CA THR A 481 -18.83 1.18 5.25
C THR A 481 -19.41 2.56 5.52
N ALA A 482 -19.11 3.13 6.69
CA ALA A 482 -19.49 4.50 7.02
C ALA A 482 -18.94 5.50 5.98
N ARG A 483 -17.73 5.24 5.46
CA ARG A 483 -17.09 6.04 4.41
C ARG A 483 -17.82 5.90 3.06
N GLY A 484 -18.30 4.70 2.71
CA GLY A 484 -19.13 4.47 1.52
C GLY A 484 -20.46 5.24 1.59
N LEU A 485 -21.12 5.23 2.74
CA LEU A 485 -22.33 6.03 2.98
C LEU A 485 -22.06 7.53 2.86
N HIS A 486 -20.89 7.99 3.32
CA HIS A 486 -20.47 9.38 3.16
C HIS A 486 -20.26 9.75 1.69
N ALA A 487 -19.62 8.88 0.90
CA ALA A 487 -19.43 9.11 -0.53
C ALA A 487 -20.76 9.27 -1.26
N ILE A 488 -21.77 8.43 -0.97
CA ILE A 488 -23.13 8.59 -1.50
C ILE A 488 -23.69 9.95 -1.14
N ARG A 489 -23.58 10.37 0.13
CA ARG A 489 -24.11 11.65 0.63
C ARG A 489 -23.59 12.87 -0.14
N VAL A 490 -22.30 12.89 -0.51
CA VAL A 490 -21.71 14.02 -1.23
C VAL A 490 -21.94 13.96 -2.73
N LEU A 491 -22.33 12.79 -3.30
CA LEU A 491 -22.47 12.60 -4.74
C LEU A 491 -23.91 12.63 -5.25
N GLN A 492 -24.89 12.07 -4.48
CA GLN A 492 -26.18 11.67 -5.00
C GLN A 492 -27.05 12.80 -5.59
N ASP A 493 -27.01 13.99 -5.03
CA ASP A 493 -27.91 15.09 -5.40
C ASP A 493 -27.20 16.23 -6.16
N LYS A 494 -25.88 16.06 -6.45
CA LYS A 494 -25.06 17.10 -7.06
C LYS A 494 -24.93 16.89 -8.57
N LYS A 495 -25.21 17.95 -9.35
CA LYS A 495 -25.21 17.96 -10.82
C LYS A 495 -24.32 19.05 -11.47
N ASP A 496 -23.59 19.76 -10.65
CA ASP A 496 -22.79 20.92 -11.03
C ASP A 496 -21.34 20.82 -10.51
N PHE A 497 -20.78 19.62 -10.59
CA PHE A 497 -19.40 19.40 -10.15
C PHE A 497 -18.42 20.24 -10.98
N THR A 498 -17.43 20.77 -10.30
CA THR A 498 -16.20 21.32 -10.82
C THR A 498 -15.03 20.60 -10.16
N LEU A 499 -13.81 20.79 -10.65
CA LEU A 499 -12.60 20.28 -10.03
C LEU A 499 -12.55 20.68 -8.54
N ASP A 500 -12.74 21.96 -8.21
CA ASP A 500 -12.70 22.44 -6.83
C ASP A 500 -13.85 21.89 -5.97
N SER A 501 -15.04 21.70 -6.52
CA SER A 501 -16.14 21.14 -5.76
C SER A 501 -16.01 19.62 -5.53
N LEU A 502 -15.27 18.91 -6.38
CA LEU A 502 -14.90 17.51 -6.13
C LEU A 502 -13.81 17.41 -5.06
N ILE A 503 -12.85 18.35 -5.02
CA ILE A 503 -11.91 18.49 -3.90
C ILE A 503 -12.68 18.72 -2.59
N ALA A 504 -13.63 19.67 -2.58
CA ALA A 504 -14.44 19.92 -1.40
C ALA A 504 -15.26 18.70 -0.95
N ALA A 505 -15.76 17.88 -1.88
CA ALA A 505 -16.43 16.62 -1.57
C ALA A 505 -15.47 15.60 -0.96
N ALA A 506 -14.23 15.46 -1.47
CA ALA A 506 -13.21 14.58 -0.91
C ALA A 506 -12.79 14.97 0.51
N TYR A 507 -12.93 16.22 0.88
CA TYR A 507 -12.62 16.77 2.21
C TYR A 507 -13.88 17.15 3.00
N ASP A 508 -15.07 16.66 2.63
CA ASP A 508 -16.27 16.88 3.46
C ASP A 508 -16.06 16.32 4.86
N SER A 509 -16.41 17.11 5.87
CA SER A 509 -16.03 16.85 7.26
C SER A 509 -17.02 15.98 8.03
N TYR A 510 -18.06 15.47 7.40
CA TYR A 510 -19.10 14.70 8.07
C TYR A 510 -18.61 13.31 8.51
N LEU A 511 -19.10 12.82 9.64
CA LEU A 511 -18.71 11.54 10.24
C LEU A 511 -19.94 10.63 10.46
N PRO A 512 -20.40 9.90 9.44
CA PRO A 512 -21.65 9.13 9.47
C PRO A 512 -21.68 8.01 10.52
N TRP A 513 -20.54 7.53 11.00
CA TRP A 513 -20.48 6.51 12.04
C TRP A 513 -21.24 6.93 13.31
N PHE A 514 -21.23 8.22 13.60
CA PHE A 514 -21.88 8.78 14.77
C PHE A 514 -23.40 8.95 14.61
N ASP A 515 -23.95 8.85 13.40
CA ASP A 515 -25.38 8.96 13.16
C ASP A 515 -26.21 7.87 13.88
N LYS A 516 -25.63 6.66 13.97
CA LYS A 516 -26.27 5.52 14.63
C LYS A 516 -25.85 5.39 16.10
N SER A 517 -24.59 5.66 16.40
CA SER A 517 -24.01 5.37 17.70
C SER A 517 -24.31 6.44 18.76
N LEU A 518 -24.26 7.74 18.43
CA LEU A 518 -24.54 8.81 19.40
C LEU A 518 -25.96 8.84 19.90
N PRO A 519 -27.01 8.64 19.10
CA PRO A 519 -28.39 8.57 19.64
C PRO A 519 -28.56 7.53 20.75
N ALA A 520 -27.87 6.37 20.65
CA ALA A 520 -27.91 5.35 21.69
C ALA A 520 -27.25 5.81 22.99
N LEU A 521 -26.09 6.49 22.91
CA LEU A 521 -25.43 7.09 24.07
C LEU A 521 -26.32 8.15 24.73
N ILE A 522 -26.91 9.06 23.96
CA ILE A 522 -27.78 10.12 24.46
C ILE A 522 -29.03 9.53 25.14
N GLN A 523 -29.64 8.51 24.55
CA GLN A 523 -30.80 7.81 25.11
C GLN A 523 -30.42 7.08 26.41
N ALA A 524 -29.25 6.39 26.43
CA ALA A 524 -28.77 5.74 27.64
C ALA A 524 -28.59 6.74 28.80
N TRP A 525 -28.08 7.93 28.51
CA TRP A 525 -28.00 9.00 29.51
C TRP A 525 -29.36 9.53 29.92
N ALA A 526 -30.31 9.72 28.98
CA ALA A 526 -31.64 10.20 29.27
C ALA A 526 -32.39 9.24 30.20
N ASP A 527 -32.27 7.93 29.99
CA ASP A 527 -32.95 6.88 30.75
C ASP A 527 -32.24 6.51 32.07
N ALA A 528 -30.97 6.92 32.25
CA ALA A 528 -30.25 6.65 33.47
C ALA A 528 -30.94 7.22 34.68
N PRO A 529 -31.08 6.47 35.81
CA PRO A 529 -31.76 6.94 37.01
C PRO A 529 -31.02 8.11 37.67
N LEU A 530 -31.75 8.98 38.38
CA LEU A 530 -31.12 10.09 39.11
C LEU A 530 -30.13 9.65 40.20
N SER A 531 -30.17 8.38 40.60
CA SER A 531 -29.22 7.79 41.54
C SER A 531 -27.89 7.38 40.86
N ASP A 532 -27.85 7.38 39.53
CA ASP A 532 -26.61 7.07 38.79
C ASP A 532 -25.67 8.29 38.83
N PRO A 533 -24.45 8.16 39.38
CA PRO A 533 -23.51 9.27 39.46
C PRO A 533 -23.09 9.81 38.08
N LEU A 534 -23.09 8.95 37.04
CA LEU A 534 -22.72 9.34 35.67
C LEU A 534 -23.77 10.29 35.05
N LYS A 535 -25.01 10.24 35.49
CA LYS A 535 -26.10 11.14 35.06
C LYS A 535 -25.72 12.62 35.22
N PHE A 536 -25.12 12.97 36.35
CA PHE A 536 -24.74 14.35 36.65
C PHE A 536 -23.31 14.66 36.19
N LYS A 537 -22.39 13.68 36.31
CA LYS A 537 -21.00 13.84 35.90
C LYS A 537 -20.86 14.17 34.41
N LEU A 538 -21.64 13.50 33.55
CA LEU A 538 -21.56 13.58 32.08
C LEU A 538 -22.55 14.57 31.43
N ALA A 539 -23.25 15.37 32.21
CA ALA A 539 -24.30 16.26 31.66
C ALA A 539 -23.78 17.29 30.64
N ASP A 540 -22.59 17.83 30.89
CA ASP A 540 -21.95 18.80 29.98
C ASP A 540 -21.44 18.13 28.71
N GLU A 541 -20.80 16.95 28.83
CA GLU A 541 -20.30 16.12 27.71
C GLU A 541 -21.46 15.70 26.80
N ILE A 542 -22.53 15.14 27.35
CA ILE A 542 -23.72 14.77 26.60
C ILE A 542 -24.37 15.99 25.96
N GLY A 543 -24.48 17.12 26.69
CA GLY A 543 -24.99 18.37 26.14
C GLY A 543 -24.18 18.92 24.98
N LEU A 544 -22.87 18.70 24.96
CA LEU A 544 -21.98 19.05 23.83
C LEU A 544 -22.24 18.13 22.64
N LEU A 545 -22.20 16.80 22.84
CA LEU A 545 -22.42 15.81 21.78
C LEU A 545 -23.81 15.89 21.17
N TYR A 546 -24.84 16.18 21.95
CA TYR A 546 -26.23 16.38 21.48
C TYR A 546 -26.35 17.53 20.46
N ARG A 547 -25.56 18.59 20.61
CA ARG A 547 -25.56 19.76 19.70
C ARG A 547 -24.57 19.68 18.57
N TRP A 548 -23.75 18.62 18.53
CA TRP A 548 -22.72 18.46 17.50
C TRP A 548 -23.36 18.09 16.15
N ASP A 549 -22.86 18.69 15.09
CA ASP A 549 -23.29 18.47 13.70
C ASP A 549 -22.59 17.28 13.01
N HIS A 550 -21.86 16.48 13.77
CA HIS A 550 -21.02 15.35 13.34
C HIS A 550 -19.93 15.74 12.33
N ARG A 551 -19.42 16.97 12.41
CA ARG A 551 -18.34 17.44 11.54
C ARG A 551 -17.05 17.61 12.30
N TRP A 552 -15.98 17.10 11.69
CA TRP A 552 -14.64 17.34 12.23
C TRP A 552 -14.14 18.75 11.93
N GLY A 553 -13.21 19.22 12.74
CA GLY A 553 -12.51 20.49 12.58
C GLY A 553 -11.37 20.61 13.57
N VAL A 554 -10.35 21.38 13.25
CA VAL A 554 -9.19 21.58 14.14
C VAL A 554 -9.57 22.15 15.50
N ASP A 555 -10.58 23.03 15.54
CA ASP A 555 -11.05 23.66 16.77
C ASP A 555 -12.23 22.90 17.42
N SER A 556 -12.61 21.74 16.87
CA SER A 556 -13.79 20.98 17.31
C SER A 556 -13.51 20.18 18.59
N VAL A 557 -14.08 20.63 19.71
CA VAL A 557 -14.11 19.87 20.97
C VAL A 557 -15.01 18.64 20.87
N PRO A 558 -16.24 18.73 20.27
CA PRO A 558 -17.08 17.54 20.17
C PRO A 558 -16.47 16.43 19.32
N THR A 559 -15.68 16.74 18.27
CA THR A 559 -14.93 15.71 17.54
C THR A 559 -13.97 14.96 18.45
N THR A 560 -13.21 15.66 19.27
CA THR A 560 -12.32 15.02 20.26
C THR A 560 -13.05 14.04 21.16
N LEU A 561 -14.11 14.52 21.80
CA LEU A 561 -14.86 13.72 22.75
C LEU A 561 -15.52 12.51 22.08
N ALA A 562 -16.11 12.70 20.90
CA ALA A 562 -16.75 11.63 20.13
C ALA A 562 -15.76 10.55 19.69
N VAL A 563 -14.58 10.94 19.18
CA VAL A 563 -13.53 10.01 18.76
C VAL A 563 -13.00 9.22 19.95
N PHE A 564 -12.69 9.87 21.08
CA PHE A 564 -12.22 9.17 22.28
C PHE A 564 -13.27 8.21 22.84
N TRP A 565 -14.54 8.62 22.88
CA TRP A 565 -15.64 7.74 23.24
C TRP A 565 -15.79 6.56 22.26
N GLY A 566 -15.77 6.87 20.97
CA GLY A 566 -15.91 5.85 19.92
C GLY A 566 -14.80 4.80 19.97
N GLU A 567 -13.55 5.19 20.22
CA GLU A 567 -12.45 4.25 20.41
C GLU A 567 -12.62 3.37 21.64
N ASP A 568 -13.07 3.96 22.75
CA ASP A 568 -13.25 3.21 23.98
C ASP A 568 -14.38 2.18 23.85
N ILE A 569 -15.57 2.60 23.42
CA ILE A 569 -16.72 1.69 23.28
C ILE A 569 -16.47 0.60 22.24
N ARG A 570 -15.75 0.89 21.14
CA ARG A 570 -15.39 -0.12 20.14
C ARG A 570 -14.52 -1.21 20.72
N ARG A 571 -13.51 -0.87 21.52
CA ARG A 571 -12.65 -1.87 22.20
C ARG A 571 -13.45 -2.85 23.04
N HIS A 572 -14.51 -2.39 23.68
CA HIS A 572 -15.34 -3.22 24.53
C HIS A 572 -16.44 -4.01 23.79
N THR A 573 -16.78 -3.61 22.56
CA THR A 573 -17.94 -4.18 21.82
C THR A 573 -17.60 -4.93 20.54
N VAL A 574 -16.39 -4.79 20.00
CA VAL A 574 -16.00 -5.36 18.68
C VAL A 574 -16.14 -6.88 18.63
N ASP A 575 -15.79 -7.59 19.70
CA ASP A 575 -15.89 -9.04 19.73
C ASP A 575 -17.34 -9.52 19.85
N ASP A 576 -18.17 -8.80 20.56
CA ASP A 576 -19.58 -9.13 20.70
C ASP A 576 -20.39 -8.80 19.44
N ALA A 577 -20.06 -7.69 18.75
CA ALA A 577 -20.61 -7.38 17.44
C ALA A 577 -20.24 -8.48 16.40
N ARG A 578 -18.99 -8.95 16.43
CA ARG A 578 -18.54 -10.06 15.58
C ARG A 578 -19.30 -11.35 15.86
N LYS A 579 -19.51 -11.71 17.13
CA LYS A 579 -20.32 -12.88 17.53
C LYS A 579 -21.78 -12.75 17.08
N ALA A 580 -22.31 -11.53 17.13
CA ALA A 580 -23.67 -11.22 16.66
C ALA A 580 -23.80 -11.16 15.13
N GLY A 581 -22.69 -11.14 14.39
CA GLY A 581 -22.67 -11.06 12.93
C GLY A 581 -23.15 -9.72 12.37
N ILE A 582 -23.00 -8.63 13.13
CA ILE A 582 -23.40 -7.27 12.74
C ILE A 582 -22.26 -6.28 12.89
N SER A 583 -22.41 -5.08 12.31
CA SER A 583 -21.41 -4.02 12.47
C SER A 583 -21.35 -3.53 13.93
N VAL A 584 -20.19 -2.94 14.30
CA VAL A 584 -20.03 -2.39 15.66
C VAL A 584 -21.01 -1.26 15.91
N GLU A 585 -21.27 -0.41 14.92
CA GLU A 585 -22.24 0.69 15.00
C GLU A 585 -23.66 0.16 15.25
N GLU A 586 -24.02 -0.91 14.53
CA GLU A 586 -25.31 -1.56 14.70
C GLU A 586 -25.44 -2.20 16.09
N TYR A 587 -24.37 -2.85 16.56
CA TYR A 587 -24.33 -3.43 17.90
C TYR A 587 -24.46 -2.37 18.98
N ILE A 588 -23.73 -1.27 18.87
CA ILE A 588 -23.82 -0.14 19.81
C ILE A 588 -25.23 0.44 19.82
N ALA A 589 -25.84 0.60 18.65
CA ALA A 589 -27.19 1.18 18.53
C ALA A 589 -28.29 0.27 19.05
N THR A 590 -28.11 -1.07 19.05
CA THR A 590 -29.24 -2.00 19.28
C THR A 590 -29.04 -3.00 20.40
N GLN A 591 -27.78 -3.31 20.79
CA GLN A 591 -27.48 -4.42 21.70
C GLN A 591 -26.52 -4.06 22.84
N ALA A 592 -25.74 -2.98 22.72
CA ALA A 592 -24.77 -2.61 23.77
C ALA A 592 -25.52 -2.26 25.08
N PRO A 593 -25.03 -2.70 26.24
CA PRO A 593 -25.61 -2.33 27.51
C PRO A 593 -25.62 -0.81 27.69
N PRO A 594 -26.77 -0.16 28.01
CA PRO A 594 -26.84 1.30 28.10
C PRO A 594 -25.81 1.92 29.07
N HIS A 595 -25.58 1.26 30.22
CA HIS A 595 -24.60 1.75 31.19
C HIS A 595 -23.15 1.71 30.68
N SER A 596 -22.79 0.73 29.87
CA SER A 596 -21.42 0.66 29.28
C SER A 596 -21.14 1.81 28.30
N LEU A 597 -22.17 2.35 27.64
CA LEU A 597 -22.02 3.54 26.80
C LEU A 597 -21.61 4.78 27.63
N LEU A 598 -22.18 4.91 28.84
CA LEU A 598 -21.85 5.99 29.77
C LEU A 598 -20.47 5.79 30.40
N GLU A 599 -20.17 4.58 30.83
CA GLU A 599 -18.83 4.25 31.36
C GLU A 599 -17.72 4.54 30.35
N SER A 600 -17.93 4.24 29.07
CA SER A 600 -16.98 4.58 28.00
C SER A 600 -16.84 6.08 27.77
N LEU A 601 -17.91 6.87 27.93
CA LEU A 601 -17.82 8.33 27.85
C LEU A 601 -17.07 8.91 29.06
N ASP A 602 -17.32 8.37 30.24
CA ASP A 602 -16.60 8.73 31.46
C ASP A 602 -15.10 8.46 31.34
N ALA A 603 -14.73 7.26 30.87
CA ALA A 603 -13.35 6.88 30.61
C ALA A 603 -12.67 7.80 29.57
N ALA A 604 -13.38 8.16 28.51
CA ALA A 604 -12.91 9.10 27.48
C ALA A 604 -12.65 10.49 28.07
N SER A 605 -13.59 11.02 28.87
CA SER A 605 -13.47 12.30 29.56
C SER A 605 -12.29 12.30 30.54
N ASP A 606 -12.19 11.27 31.38
CA ASP A 606 -11.10 11.13 32.36
C ASP A 606 -9.72 10.99 31.67
N ARG A 607 -9.63 10.27 30.55
CA ARG A 607 -8.40 10.18 29.74
C ARG A 607 -8.00 11.55 29.18
N LEU A 608 -8.94 12.30 28.62
CA LEU A 608 -8.67 13.65 28.10
C LEU A 608 -8.18 14.59 29.20
N ILE A 609 -8.77 14.53 30.40
CA ILE A 609 -8.32 15.30 31.57
C ILE A 609 -6.90 14.91 31.95
N ALA A 610 -6.57 13.62 32.01
CA ALA A 610 -5.26 13.12 32.40
C ALA A 610 -4.15 13.44 31.39
N ASP A 611 -4.48 13.35 30.10
CA ASP A 611 -3.50 13.53 29.03
C ASP A 611 -3.29 15.00 28.65
N PHE A 612 -4.39 15.79 28.64
CA PHE A 612 -4.41 17.16 28.09
C PHE A 612 -4.85 18.24 29.10
N GLY A 613 -5.15 17.84 30.34
CA GLY A 613 -5.54 18.79 31.41
C GLY A 613 -7.03 19.19 31.39
N GLY A 614 -7.81 18.70 30.44
CA GLY A 614 -9.24 18.98 30.36
C GLY A 614 -9.93 18.22 29.22
N TRP A 615 -11.18 17.80 29.43
CA TRP A 615 -11.93 17.12 28.38
C TRP A 615 -12.36 18.04 27.23
N LYS A 616 -12.39 19.36 27.45
CA LYS A 616 -12.70 20.38 26.42
C LYS A 616 -11.47 20.73 25.57
N THR A 617 -10.71 19.75 25.14
CA THR A 617 -9.53 19.92 24.31
C THR A 617 -9.93 19.91 22.83
N PRO A 618 -9.53 20.92 22.02
CA PRO A 618 -9.77 20.95 20.58
C PRO A 618 -9.08 19.77 19.86
N TRP A 619 -9.69 19.24 18.81
CA TRP A 619 -9.18 18.10 18.06
C TRP A 619 -7.78 18.34 17.49
N GLY A 620 -7.52 19.50 16.93
CA GLY A 620 -6.21 19.85 16.36
C GLY A 620 -5.09 20.01 17.38
N ASP A 621 -5.37 20.11 18.69
CA ASP A 621 -4.33 20.07 19.74
C ASP A 621 -3.81 18.66 19.96
N ILE A 622 -4.62 17.65 19.59
CA ILE A 622 -4.32 16.22 19.74
C ILE A 622 -3.85 15.62 18.42
N ASN A 623 -4.58 15.82 17.34
CA ASN A 623 -4.42 15.17 16.05
C ASN A 623 -3.44 15.96 15.17
N ARG A 624 -2.23 15.40 14.95
CA ARG A 624 -1.08 16.15 14.45
C ARG A 624 -0.37 15.44 13.30
N PHE A 625 0.04 16.21 12.30
CA PHE A 625 1.03 15.80 11.32
C PHE A 625 2.43 16.20 11.80
N GLN A 626 3.37 15.24 11.77
CA GLN A 626 4.78 15.49 12.07
C GLN A 626 5.67 14.58 11.22
N ARG A 627 6.69 15.14 10.60
CA ARG A 627 7.75 14.42 9.90
C ARG A 627 9.08 15.07 10.30
N LEU A 628 9.89 14.35 11.09
CA LEU A 628 11.13 14.88 11.67
C LEU A 628 12.38 14.36 10.96
N THR A 629 12.33 13.15 10.40
CA THR A 629 13.47 12.47 9.78
C THR A 629 13.06 11.78 8.49
N GLY A 630 14.05 11.32 7.70
CA GLY A 630 13.85 10.46 6.53
C GLY A 630 13.71 8.96 6.85
N ASP A 631 13.63 8.60 8.15
CA ASP A 631 13.52 7.21 8.56
C ASP A 631 12.21 6.56 8.08
N ILE A 632 12.24 5.26 7.86
CA ILE A 632 11.04 4.49 7.52
C ILE A 632 10.05 4.53 8.68
N VAL A 633 10.53 4.29 9.91
CA VAL A 633 9.75 4.43 11.13
C VAL A 633 10.00 5.82 11.70
N GLN A 634 8.98 6.68 11.61
CA GLN A 634 9.10 8.06 12.06
C GLN A 634 9.20 8.16 13.59
N PRO A 635 10.17 8.90 14.14
CA PRO A 635 10.16 9.29 15.53
C PRO A 635 9.18 10.46 15.74
N PHE A 636 8.38 10.38 16.82
CA PHE A 636 7.45 11.45 17.18
C PHE A 636 7.82 12.08 18.52
N ASN A 637 7.59 13.41 18.63
CA ASN A 637 7.95 14.17 19.83
C ASN A 637 6.98 15.32 20.07
N ASP A 638 6.28 15.31 21.20
CA ASP A 638 5.32 16.35 21.58
C ASP A 638 5.93 17.75 21.73
N ALA A 639 7.23 17.84 22.02
CA ALA A 639 7.95 19.10 22.15
C ALA A 639 8.44 19.66 20.79
N ALA A 640 8.48 18.86 19.73
CA ALA A 640 8.87 19.29 18.40
C ALA A 640 7.69 19.90 17.64
N PRO A 641 7.94 20.79 16.64
CA PRO A 641 6.89 21.36 15.82
C PRO A 641 6.03 20.28 15.13
N SER A 642 4.73 20.54 15.06
CA SER A 642 3.77 19.68 14.35
C SER A 642 2.59 20.52 13.86
N ILE A 643 1.88 20.04 12.84
CA ILE A 643 0.78 20.75 12.20
C ILE A 643 -0.55 20.14 12.65
N PRO A 644 -1.57 20.94 13.08
CA PRO A 644 -2.88 20.41 13.40
C PRO A 644 -3.58 19.90 12.13
N VAL A 645 -4.28 18.76 12.25
CA VAL A 645 -5.07 18.14 11.18
C VAL A 645 -6.51 17.98 11.66
N GLY A 646 -7.47 18.48 10.87
CA GLY A 646 -8.89 18.41 11.22
C GLY A 646 -9.53 17.06 10.92
N PHE A 647 -9.17 16.45 9.78
CA PHE A 647 -9.76 15.18 9.36
C PHE A 647 -9.29 14.00 10.23
N THR A 648 -10.14 12.95 10.28
CA THR A 648 -10.01 11.85 11.23
C THR A 648 -9.77 10.53 10.50
N SER A 649 -9.73 9.43 11.28
CA SER A 649 -9.73 8.08 10.73
C SER A 649 -10.93 7.83 9.80
N SER A 650 -10.68 7.09 8.73
CA SER A 650 -11.69 6.55 7.80
C SER A 650 -12.73 5.67 8.51
N LEU A 651 -12.38 5.14 9.67
CA LEU A 651 -13.25 4.35 10.53
C LEU A 651 -14.55 5.09 10.91
N TRP A 652 -14.45 6.40 11.15
CA TRP A 652 -15.58 7.24 11.50
C TRP A 652 -16.40 7.72 10.30
N GLY A 653 -15.98 7.30 9.10
CA GLY A 653 -16.58 7.71 7.84
C GLY A 653 -15.96 8.95 7.21
N SER A 654 -14.82 9.43 7.71
CA SER A 654 -14.08 10.53 7.09
C SER A 654 -13.61 10.13 5.69
N LEU A 655 -13.99 10.89 4.66
CA LEU A 655 -13.48 10.71 3.30
C LEU A 655 -12.01 11.13 3.25
N ALA A 656 -11.66 12.29 3.80
CA ALA A 656 -10.27 12.62 4.07
C ALA A 656 -9.81 11.80 5.27
N SER A 657 -8.96 10.81 5.05
CA SER A 657 -8.50 9.87 6.07
C SER A 657 -7.17 10.30 6.68
N PHE A 658 -7.08 10.18 8.02
CA PHE A 658 -5.87 10.44 8.78
C PHE A 658 -5.79 9.47 9.97
N GLY A 659 -5.01 8.41 9.81
CA GLY A 659 -4.77 7.40 10.84
C GLY A 659 -3.72 7.87 11.83
N ALA A 660 -4.19 8.41 12.95
CA ALA A 660 -3.34 8.94 14.01
C ALA A 660 -3.54 8.19 15.32
N ARG A 661 -2.46 8.03 16.07
CA ARG A 661 -2.45 7.41 17.41
C ARG A 661 -1.33 8.00 18.27
N PRO A 662 -1.38 7.82 19.60
CA PRO A 662 -0.23 8.11 20.45
C PRO A 662 0.89 7.09 20.23
N TYR A 663 2.13 7.52 20.41
CA TYR A 663 3.33 6.68 20.33
C TYR A 663 4.07 6.67 21.67
N PRO A 664 4.99 5.74 21.91
CA PRO A 664 5.76 5.72 23.16
C PRO A 664 6.40 7.08 23.47
N GLY A 665 6.03 7.66 24.60
CA GLY A 665 6.52 8.98 25.04
C GLY A 665 5.72 10.19 24.53
N THR A 666 4.62 9.97 23.77
CA THR A 666 3.73 11.06 23.33
C THR A 666 2.35 10.96 23.95
N LYS A 667 1.70 12.10 24.12
CA LYS A 667 0.27 12.22 24.43
C LYS A 667 -0.54 12.63 23.21
N LYS A 668 0.05 13.46 22.33
CA LYS A 668 -0.54 13.82 21.05
C LYS A 668 -0.56 12.61 20.13
N TRP A 669 -1.51 12.62 19.21
CA TRP A 669 -1.68 11.60 18.20
C TRP A 669 -1.03 12.03 16.91
N TYR A 670 -0.18 11.19 16.36
CA TYR A 670 0.54 11.47 15.12
C TYR A 670 0.08 10.53 14.01
N GLY A 671 -0.24 11.13 12.85
CA GLY A 671 -0.65 10.37 11.66
C GLY A 671 0.52 9.70 10.97
N THR A 672 0.31 8.46 10.53
CA THR A 672 1.28 7.68 9.75
C THR A 672 0.68 7.09 8.47
N SER A 673 -0.64 7.11 8.34
CA SER A 673 -1.38 6.56 7.21
C SER A 673 -2.66 7.36 6.95
N GLY A 674 -3.26 7.14 5.81
CA GLY A 674 -4.44 7.86 5.34
C GLY A 674 -4.19 8.48 3.97
N ASN A 675 -4.72 9.68 3.71
CA ASN A 675 -4.46 10.40 2.46
C ASN A 675 -2.95 10.51 2.22
N SER A 676 -2.36 9.59 1.46
CA SER A 676 -0.93 9.63 1.14
C SER A 676 -0.65 10.47 -0.10
N PHE A 677 -1.57 10.45 -1.04
CA PHE A 677 -1.62 11.25 -2.26
C PHE A 677 -3.08 11.58 -2.56
N VAL A 678 -3.38 12.80 -2.95
CA VAL A 678 -4.72 13.19 -3.41
C VAL A 678 -4.58 13.95 -4.71
N ALA A 679 -5.28 13.51 -5.75
CA ALA A 679 -5.40 14.25 -6.99
C ALA A 679 -6.85 14.29 -7.48
N VAL A 680 -7.23 15.41 -8.09
CA VAL A 680 -8.48 15.55 -8.81
C VAL A 680 -8.15 15.97 -10.23
N VAL A 681 -8.71 15.25 -11.20
CA VAL A 681 -8.40 15.39 -12.62
C VAL A 681 -9.67 15.73 -13.40
N GLU A 682 -9.60 16.71 -14.29
CA GLU A 682 -10.62 17.05 -15.27
C GLU A 682 -10.13 16.71 -16.67
N PHE A 683 -10.91 15.92 -17.41
CA PHE A 683 -10.59 15.49 -18.78
C PHE A 683 -11.29 16.37 -19.81
N GLY A 684 -10.78 17.61 -19.96
CA GLY A 684 -11.24 18.57 -20.96
C GLY A 684 -10.52 18.45 -22.31
N GLU A 685 -10.47 19.55 -23.08
CA GLU A 685 -9.64 19.63 -24.30
C GLU A 685 -8.15 19.42 -23.99
N LYS A 686 -7.73 19.83 -22.81
CA LYS A 686 -6.47 19.48 -22.15
C LYS A 686 -6.79 18.92 -20.79
N VAL A 687 -6.01 17.94 -20.35
CA VAL A 687 -6.13 17.45 -18.99
C VAL A 687 -5.70 18.55 -18.01
N HIS A 688 -6.49 18.76 -16.97
CA HIS A 688 -6.20 19.66 -15.87
C HIS A 688 -6.31 18.94 -14.54
N ALA A 689 -5.34 19.07 -13.67
CA ALA A 689 -5.33 18.38 -12.40
C ALA A 689 -4.73 19.22 -11.27
N LYS A 690 -5.22 18.97 -10.06
CA LYS A 690 -4.61 19.45 -8.81
C LYS A 690 -4.26 18.26 -7.93
N ALA A 691 -3.14 18.36 -7.21
CA ALA A 691 -2.66 17.29 -6.35
C ALA A 691 -2.01 17.81 -5.06
N VAL A 692 -1.88 16.92 -4.07
CA VAL A 692 -1.09 17.13 -2.85
C VAL A 692 -0.58 15.80 -2.33
N THR A 693 0.66 15.79 -1.86
CA THR A 693 1.29 14.65 -1.21
C THR A 693 1.45 14.90 0.29
N ALA A 694 1.32 13.88 1.12
CA ALA A 694 1.57 14.00 2.56
C ALA A 694 3.04 14.35 2.81
N GLY A 695 3.31 15.55 3.33
CA GLY A 695 4.67 16.03 3.59
C GLY A 695 5.32 16.72 2.41
N GLY A 696 5.98 16.00 1.55
CA GLY A 696 6.71 16.46 0.36
C GLY A 696 7.44 15.29 -0.30
N GLU A 697 8.05 15.52 -1.45
CA GLU A 697 8.60 14.45 -2.30
C GLU A 697 9.92 13.87 -1.77
N SER A 698 10.79 14.69 -1.18
CA SER A 698 12.10 14.25 -0.74
C SER A 698 12.10 13.49 0.59
N GLY A 699 12.92 12.43 0.70
CA GLY A 699 13.25 11.75 1.95
C GLY A 699 14.34 12.44 2.77
N ASP A 700 15.03 13.45 2.24
CA ASP A 700 16.09 14.17 2.92
C ASP A 700 15.53 15.36 3.75
N PRO A 701 15.70 15.35 5.09
CA PRO A 701 15.28 16.47 5.95
C PRO A 701 15.91 17.82 5.61
N GLN A 702 17.01 17.85 4.85
CA GLN A 702 17.68 19.08 4.43
C GLN A 702 17.12 19.61 3.10
N SER A 703 16.35 18.83 2.37
CA SER A 703 15.71 19.25 1.14
C SER A 703 14.58 20.24 1.41
N PRO A 704 14.41 21.30 0.58
CA PRO A 704 13.24 22.15 0.65
C PRO A 704 11.93 21.38 0.44
N HIS A 705 11.99 20.25 -0.30
CA HIS A 705 10.84 19.42 -0.63
C HIS A 705 10.60 18.27 0.36
N PHE A 706 11.16 18.37 1.58
CA PHE A 706 10.90 17.37 2.64
C PHE A 706 9.50 17.52 3.24
N ASN A 707 9.04 18.76 3.49
CA ASN A 707 7.77 19.06 4.14
C ASN A 707 7.02 20.24 3.53
N ASP A 708 7.35 20.68 2.33
CA ASP A 708 6.80 21.88 1.68
C ASP A 708 5.30 21.76 1.39
N GLN A 709 4.77 20.54 1.18
CA GLN A 709 3.34 20.31 0.99
C GLN A 709 2.57 20.03 2.30
N ALA A 710 3.24 19.82 3.44
CA ALA A 710 2.61 19.39 4.68
C ALA A 710 1.50 20.34 5.18
N LYS A 711 1.68 21.66 5.04
CA LYS A 711 0.66 22.64 5.40
C LYS A 711 -0.55 22.57 4.48
N ARG A 712 -0.33 22.49 3.15
CA ARG A 712 -1.39 22.34 2.15
C ARG A 712 -2.19 21.06 2.40
N TYR A 713 -1.47 19.96 2.60
CA TYR A 713 -2.04 18.66 2.94
C TYR A 713 -3.00 18.75 4.13
N SER A 714 -2.59 19.40 5.22
CA SER A 714 -3.37 19.47 6.47
C SER A 714 -4.69 20.22 6.35
N ILE A 715 -4.90 20.99 5.30
CA ILE A 715 -6.11 21.78 5.06
C ILE A 715 -6.81 21.45 3.74
N GLY A 716 -6.33 20.45 3.00
CA GLY A 716 -6.92 20.06 1.70
C GLY A 716 -6.72 21.08 0.58
N ASP A 717 -5.65 21.88 0.65
CA ASP A 717 -5.27 22.85 -0.39
C ASP A 717 -4.38 22.16 -1.44
N LEU A 718 -4.98 21.68 -2.54
CA LEU A 718 -4.27 21.01 -3.61
C LEU A 718 -3.59 22.04 -4.53
N ARG A 719 -2.36 21.76 -4.95
CA ARG A 719 -1.60 22.55 -5.91
C ARG A 719 -1.92 22.15 -7.35
N GLU A 720 -1.64 23.03 -8.30
CA GLU A 720 -1.69 22.72 -9.73
C GLU A 720 -0.67 21.62 -10.09
N VAL A 721 -1.04 20.75 -11.04
CA VAL A 721 -0.15 19.78 -11.66
C VAL A 721 0.31 20.33 -13.01
N TYR A 722 1.62 20.40 -13.22
CA TYR A 722 2.22 20.84 -14.47
C TYR A 722 2.38 19.66 -15.43
N PHE A 723 1.28 19.25 -16.08
CA PHE A 723 1.30 18.06 -16.94
C PHE A 723 2.02 18.31 -18.27
N TYR A 724 1.76 19.46 -18.92
CA TYR A 724 2.37 19.76 -20.21
C TYR A 724 3.74 20.43 -20.04
N ARG A 725 4.69 20.09 -20.90
CA ARG A 725 6.02 20.72 -20.86
C ARG A 725 5.98 22.25 -20.99
N SER A 726 4.95 22.79 -21.64
CA SER A 726 4.70 24.25 -21.69
C SER A 726 4.42 24.86 -20.32
N ASP A 727 3.81 24.09 -19.41
CA ASP A 727 3.39 24.57 -18.09
C ASP A 727 4.60 24.65 -17.14
N LEU A 728 5.63 23.85 -17.40
CA LEU A 728 6.88 23.85 -16.63
C LEU A 728 7.76 25.10 -16.87
N LYS A 729 7.52 25.88 -17.93
CA LYS A 729 8.43 26.95 -18.36
C LYS A 729 8.78 27.96 -17.26
N ASP A 730 7.81 28.30 -16.41
CA ASP A 730 7.97 29.27 -15.31
C ASP A 730 7.99 28.56 -13.94
N HIS A 731 8.00 27.22 -13.93
CA HIS A 731 7.89 26.35 -12.76
C HIS A 731 8.99 25.28 -12.71
N THR A 732 10.11 25.49 -13.38
CA THR A 732 11.25 24.60 -13.38
C THR A 732 12.28 25.06 -12.35
N GLU A 733 12.53 24.24 -11.34
CA GLU A 733 13.63 24.45 -10.41
C GLU A 733 14.96 23.98 -11.03
N ARG A 734 14.96 22.81 -11.69
CA ARG A 734 16.15 22.21 -12.26
C ARG A 734 15.81 21.34 -13.49
N GLU A 735 16.63 21.43 -14.55
CA GLU A 735 16.57 20.53 -15.70
C GLU A 735 17.96 19.90 -15.89
N TYR A 736 18.04 18.57 -16.02
CA TYR A 736 19.32 17.85 -16.09
C TYR A 736 19.18 16.47 -16.74
N HIS A 737 20.33 15.87 -17.08
CA HIS A 737 20.43 14.46 -17.40
C HIS A 737 20.89 13.66 -16.16
N PRO A 738 20.44 12.40 -15.94
CA PRO A 738 20.93 11.58 -14.85
C PRO A 738 22.46 11.60 -14.74
N GLY A 739 22.96 11.81 -13.52
CA GLY A 739 24.41 11.84 -13.23
C GLY A 739 25.15 13.12 -13.66
N ARG A 740 24.47 14.20 -14.06
CA ARG A 740 25.07 15.49 -14.45
C ARG A 740 24.56 16.65 -13.63
#